data_e6d5dbd5ed7a862cb04dad2082124f22
#
_entry.id   e6d5dbd5ed7a862cb04dad2082124f22
#
_cell.length_a   1.000
_cell.length_b   1.000
_cell.length_c   1.000
_cell.angle_alpha   90.00
_cell.angle_beta   90.00
_cell.angle_gamma   90.00
#
_symmetry.space_group_name_H-M   'P 1'
#
loop_
_entity.id
_entity.type
_entity.pdbx_description
1 polymer ?
#
loop_
_entity_poly.entity_id
_entity_poly.type
_entity_poly.pdbx_seq_one_letter_code
_entity_poly.pdbx_strand_id
1 'polypeptide(L)'
;AKKTIKDPRVGQQQAKLYADCLENEFKRRPLIYYTNGYEHWFWDNLNYPPRRVQGFHKKDELELMMQRRTDRLPLAGEKINKEIAGRPYQEQAIRSVTESMEKENRRRNLLVMATGTGKTRVAIALSDLLMQCNWAKRVLFLADRRPLVKQATAAFAKHLPNVGVVNLLTNPDSQGRIYVSTYQTILNQINKTDGEKRKFGIGHFDLVIIDEAHRSVYNRYRSIFSYFDSYLLGLTATPRDEIDRNTYSLFQTETGMPTYAYGLEEAISQGFLTPPRAVSVPLKCQREGIKYEELTEDEKEQWDELEWGEDGPPEEVDSKAINSWLFNQDTVDKVLRDLMTNGQKVASGDRIGKTIIFAKNVLHAEYIAERFDINYPNHKGDLARVITHDASYAQDLLDKFSIKEKSPHIAISVDMLDTGIDVPEIVNLVFFKIVRSKTKFWQMIGRGTRLCENLYSPQKDKKFFYVFDYCQNLEYFAANLGSTDGSNNESLGTKIFKKRIEILEALQSKKNPITTDEKELQKNMTSELHELVSNMTVDNVIVRAKRRFVEKYKDISSWSETGITKYDEISRELSNLPSQKTDPDEEAKHFDFIISKLQLCLLNNEKKGFIKLQNNVRKIASALELKDSIPAVRSKMPLIQEIATDLWWENINIGNLEHIRKQLRSLIRLIDKTEKNIIYTNFEDTLGESEEINLNLNVGTLDFEEFKKKTRVFLNEHKDKLVINKLCRNTPVTETDLKELEKILLQLADDNAELINRAKENSEGLGLFVRSLVGLERIAATEALSEFLNDKTATSSQINFLNLIVEELTKNGAIKDDRLYESPFVDITPTGPESIFDQDQVNKLFTKIEEIRLRAIA
;
A
#
# COMPACT_ATOMS: atom_id res chain seq x y z
N ALA A 1 -29.20 -3.60 -26.42
CA ALA A 1 -28.46 -4.67 -25.71
C ALA A 1 -28.00 -5.73 -26.71
N LYS A 2 -26.88 -6.38 -26.43
CA LYS A 2 -26.34 -7.51 -27.21
C LYS A 2 -26.50 -8.82 -26.43
N LYS A 3 -26.37 -9.97 -27.10
CA LYS A 3 -26.35 -11.28 -26.42
C LYS A 3 -25.21 -11.31 -25.40
N THR A 4 -25.40 -12.01 -24.29
CA THR A 4 -24.44 -12.10 -23.16
C THR A 4 -23.05 -12.61 -23.56
N ILE A 5 -22.95 -13.41 -24.61
CA ILE A 5 -21.66 -13.94 -25.14
C ILE A 5 -20.89 -12.88 -25.95
N LYS A 6 -21.54 -11.82 -26.45
CA LYS A 6 -20.90 -10.81 -27.29
C LYS A 6 -20.36 -9.63 -26.48
N ASP A 7 -19.21 -9.13 -26.87
CA ASP A 7 -18.68 -7.87 -26.36
C ASP A 7 -19.69 -6.74 -26.65
N PRO A 8 -20.13 -5.96 -25.64
CA PRO A 8 -21.09 -4.89 -25.84
C PRO A 8 -20.57 -3.80 -26.78
N ARG A 9 -19.26 -3.62 -26.89
CA ARG A 9 -18.62 -2.62 -27.77
C ARG A 9 -18.91 -2.84 -29.25
N VAL A 10 -19.23 -4.05 -29.68
CA VAL A 10 -19.70 -4.34 -31.04
C VAL A 10 -20.98 -3.57 -31.40
N GLY A 11 -21.75 -3.16 -30.38
CA GLY A 11 -22.95 -2.35 -30.58
C GLY A 11 -22.77 -0.84 -30.52
N GLN A 12 -21.56 -0.37 -30.27
CA GLN A 12 -21.26 1.05 -30.06
C GLN A 12 -21.64 1.92 -31.25
N GLN A 13 -21.21 1.53 -32.46
CA GLN A 13 -21.51 2.29 -33.67
C GLN A 13 -23.02 2.32 -33.97
N GLN A 14 -23.72 1.21 -33.77
CA GLN A 14 -25.19 1.16 -33.95
C GLN A 14 -25.90 2.07 -32.96
N ALA A 15 -25.46 2.09 -31.70
CA ALA A 15 -26.02 2.95 -30.67
C ALA A 15 -25.79 4.45 -30.97
N LYS A 16 -24.64 4.77 -31.56
CA LYS A 16 -24.33 6.13 -32.04
C LYS A 16 -25.28 6.57 -33.15
N LEU A 17 -25.48 5.72 -34.16
CA LEU A 17 -26.38 6.00 -35.28
C LEU A 17 -27.81 6.22 -34.81
N TYR A 18 -28.31 5.46 -33.84
CA TYR A 18 -29.63 5.73 -33.24
C TYR A 18 -29.68 7.09 -32.52
N ALA A 19 -28.60 7.44 -31.81
CA ALA A 19 -28.50 8.76 -31.17
C ALA A 19 -28.48 9.89 -32.19
N ASP A 20 -27.80 9.71 -33.32
CA ASP A 20 -27.78 10.68 -34.45
C ASP A 20 -29.19 10.87 -35.06
N CYS A 21 -29.94 9.78 -35.26
CA CYS A 21 -31.33 9.86 -35.74
C CYS A 21 -32.24 10.63 -34.74
N LEU A 22 -32.19 10.29 -33.45
CA LEU A 22 -32.97 10.96 -32.41
C LEU A 22 -32.63 12.44 -32.29
N GLU A 23 -31.33 12.79 -32.40
CA GLU A 23 -30.93 14.21 -32.39
C GLU A 23 -31.48 14.98 -33.58
N ASN A 24 -31.47 14.37 -34.77
CA ASN A 24 -32.05 14.99 -35.97
C ASN A 24 -33.53 15.23 -35.82
N GLU A 25 -34.25 14.28 -35.22
CA GLU A 25 -35.71 14.36 -35.02
C GLU A 25 -36.10 15.31 -33.89
N PHE A 26 -35.49 15.15 -32.71
CA PHE A 26 -35.86 15.87 -31.48
C PHE A 26 -34.97 17.06 -31.14
N LYS A 27 -33.95 17.35 -31.96
CA LYS A 27 -32.95 18.43 -31.72
C LYS A 27 -32.24 18.34 -30.37
N ARG A 28 -32.21 17.16 -29.81
CA ARG A 28 -31.61 16.91 -28.49
C ARG A 28 -30.85 15.61 -28.53
N ARG A 29 -29.55 15.65 -28.28
CA ARG A 29 -28.69 14.46 -28.26
C ARG A 29 -28.96 13.62 -27.01
N PRO A 30 -29.36 12.34 -27.13
CA PRO A 30 -29.55 11.47 -25.98
C PRO A 30 -28.24 11.03 -25.36
N LEU A 31 -28.30 10.57 -24.10
CA LEU A 31 -27.25 9.81 -23.43
C LEU A 31 -27.30 8.35 -23.90
N ILE A 32 -26.17 7.76 -24.19
CA ILE A 32 -26.09 6.45 -24.85
C ILE A 32 -25.69 5.39 -23.84
N TYR A 33 -26.43 4.28 -23.83
CA TYR A 33 -26.04 3.05 -23.15
C TYR A 33 -25.96 1.90 -24.14
N TYR A 34 -24.92 1.06 -23.98
CA TYR A 34 -24.87 -0.24 -24.63
C TYR A 34 -24.37 -1.30 -23.65
N THR A 35 -24.95 -2.52 -23.73
CA THR A 35 -24.76 -3.57 -22.72
C THR A 35 -24.98 -4.95 -23.32
N ASN A 36 -24.36 -5.96 -22.70
CA ASN A 36 -24.67 -7.38 -22.92
C ASN A 36 -25.33 -8.03 -21.70
N GLY A 37 -25.77 -7.24 -20.70
CA GLY A 37 -26.36 -7.72 -19.45
C GLY A 37 -25.35 -7.88 -18.31
N TYR A 38 -24.09 -8.18 -18.59
CA TYR A 38 -22.99 -8.25 -17.61
C TYR A 38 -22.15 -7.00 -17.56
N GLU A 39 -21.88 -6.41 -18.72
CA GLU A 39 -21.12 -5.17 -18.84
C GLU A 39 -22.03 -4.06 -19.35
N HIS A 40 -21.92 -2.92 -18.71
CA HIS A 40 -22.64 -1.72 -19.06
C HIS A 40 -21.67 -0.63 -19.45
N TRP A 41 -21.90 -0.02 -20.59
CA TRP A 41 -21.12 1.08 -21.10
C TRP A 41 -22.02 2.30 -21.23
N PHE A 42 -21.53 3.43 -20.78
CA PHE A 42 -22.19 4.72 -20.83
C PHE A 42 -21.39 5.68 -21.68
N TRP A 43 -22.06 6.46 -22.49
CA TRP A 43 -21.44 7.39 -23.39
C TRP A 43 -22.24 8.67 -23.52
N ASP A 44 -21.69 9.75 -22.95
CA ASP A 44 -22.05 11.13 -23.27
C ASP A 44 -21.10 11.63 -24.34
N ASN A 45 -21.42 11.33 -25.61
CA ASN A 45 -20.52 11.56 -26.73
C ASN A 45 -20.36 13.04 -27.15
N LEU A 46 -20.89 13.97 -26.40
CA LEU A 46 -20.56 15.39 -26.53
C LEU A 46 -19.35 15.77 -25.70
N ASN A 47 -19.18 15.16 -24.52
CA ASN A 47 -18.18 15.60 -23.55
C ASN A 47 -17.08 14.53 -23.31
N TYR A 48 -17.42 13.24 -23.34
CA TYR A 48 -16.50 12.18 -22.91
C TYR A 48 -16.55 10.95 -23.81
N PRO A 49 -15.43 10.22 -23.93
CA PRO A 49 -15.41 8.92 -24.58
C PRO A 49 -16.29 7.91 -23.81
N PRO A 50 -16.65 6.78 -24.47
CA PRO A 50 -17.39 5.71 -23.82
C PRO A 50 -16.64 5.15 -22.63
N ARG A 51 -17.35 4.87 -21.54
CA ARG A 51 -16.77 4.29 -20.32
C ARG A 51 -17.62 3.19 -19.73
N ARG A 52 -16.98 2.24 -19.11
CA ARG A 52 -17.65 1.16 -18.39
C ARG A 52 -18.24 1.69 -17.09
N VAL A 53 -19.49 1.33 -16.80
CA VAL A 53 -20.21 1.70 -15.57
C VAL A 53 -20.77 0.44 -14.90
N GLN A 54 -21.04 0.51 -13.60
CA GLN A 54 -21.50 -0.63 -12.80
C GLN A 54 -23.03 -0.81 -12.76
N GLY A 55 -23.75 -0.15 -13.65
CA GLY A 55 -25.20 -0.22 -13.75
C GLY A 55 -25.76 0.94 -14.56
N PHE A 56 -26.99 1.31 -14.28
CA PHE A 56 -27.66 2.43 -14.90
C PHE A 56 -27.82 3.58 -13.91
N HIS A 57 -27.68 4.80 -14.39
CA HIS A 57 -27.97 6.00 -13.63
C HIS A 57 -29.47 6.11 -13.34
N LYS A 58 -29.83 6.76 -12.25
CA LYS A 58 -31.22 7.11 -11.94
C LYS A 58 -31.71 8.23 -12.87
N LYS A 59 -33.01 8.38 -12.98
CA LYS A 59 -33.61 9.39 -13.84
C LYS A 59 -33.14 10.80 -13.49
N ASP A 60 -33.13 11.15 -12.23
CA ASP A 60 -32.69 12.47 -11.73
C ASP A 60 -31.19 12.71 -11.99
N GLU A 61 -30.37 11.66 -11.94
CA GLU A 61 -28.93 11.71 -12.28
C GLU A 61 -28.74 11.99 -13.78
N LEU A 62 -29.53 11.33 -14.65
CA LEU A 62 -29.52 11.58 -16.11
C LEU A 62 -30.03 12.97 -16.46
N GLU A 63 -31.10 13.42 -15.83
CA GLU A 63 -31.64 14.78 -16.02
C GLU A 63 -30.61 15.85 -15.64
N LEU A 64 -29.89 15.64 -14.51
CA LEU A 64 -28.82 16.54 -14.08
C LEU A 64 -27.66 16.55 -15.10
N MET A 65 -27.29 15.40 -15.66
CA MET A 65 -26.26 15.32 -16.70
C MET A 65 -26.66 16.07 -17.95
N MET A 66 -27.94 15.97 -18.36
CA MET A 66 -28.44 16.71 -19.51
C MET A 66 -28.50 18.22 -19.26
N GLN A 67 -28.88 18.64 -18.06
CA GLN A 67 -28.92 20.06 -17.66
C GLN A 67 -27.52 20.67 -17.67
N ARG A 68 -26.52 19.94 -17.18
CA ARG A 68 -25.10 20.36 -17.12
C ARG A 68 -24.49 20.62 -18.51
N ARG A 69 -25.07 20.12 -19.58
CA ARG A 69 -24.59 20.44 -20.94
C ARG A 69 -24.70 21.91 -21.28
N THR A 70 -25.71 22.61 -20.68
CA THR A 70 -25.94 24.03 -20.87
C THR A 70 -25.52 24.89 -19.69
N ASP A 71 -25.59 24.38 -18.48
CA ASP A 71 -25.51 25.17 -17.26
C ASP A 71 -24.10 25.12 -16.61
N ARG A 72 -23.16 24.35 -17.15
CA ARG A 72 -21.78 24.40 -16.70
C ARG A 72 -21.13 25.72 -17.07
N LEU A 73 -20.48 26.33 -16.05
CA LEU A 73 -19.63 27.47 -16.28
C LEU A 73 -18.17 27.00 -16.53
N PRO A 74 -17.42 27.76 -17.35
CA PRO A 74 -16.00 27.49 -17.53
C PRO A 74 -15.25 27.57 -16.21
N LEU A 75 -14.31 26.65 -15.98
CA LEU A 75 -13.47 26.66 -14.76
C LEU A 75 -12.30 27.64 -14.89
N ALA A 76 -11.84 27.85 -16.12
CA ALA A 76 -10.79 28.82 -16.44
C ALA A 76 -11.29 30.24 -16.17
N GLY A 77 -10.58 30.97 -15.33
CA GLY A 77 -10.93 32.36 -15.01
C GLY A 77 -11.85 32.57 -13.81
N GLU A 78 -12.55 31.51 -13.35
CA GLU A 78 -13.35 31.62 -12.13
C GLU A 78 -12.45 31.79 -10.89
N LYS A 79 -12.93 32.59 -9.93
CA LYS A 79 -12.15 32.93 -8.75
C LYS A 79 -12.08 31.78 -7.76
N ILE A 80 -10.87 31.41 -7.39
CA ILE A 80 -10.64 30.49 -6.28
C ILE A 80 -10.83 31.27 -4.97
N ASN A 81 -11.53 30.66 -4.01
CA ASN A 81 -11.74 31.26 -2.70
C ASN A 81 -10.41 31.28 -1.91
N LYS A 82 -9.77 32.46 -1.86
CA LYS A 82 -8.46 32.63 -1.22
C LYS A 82 -8.50 32.50 0.30
N GLU A 83 -9.65 32.65 0.94
CA GLU A 83 -9.80 32.42 2.38
C GLU A 83 -9.63 30.91 2.71
N ILE A 84 -9.99 30.04 1.76
CA ILE A 84 -9.82 28.60 1.89
C ILE A 84 -8.43 28.17 1.43
N ALA A 85 -8.01 28.57 0.22
CA ALA A 85 -6.74 28.18 -0.40
C ALA A 85 -6.08 29.39 -1.06
N GLY A 86 -5.40 30.20 -0.26
CA GLY A 86 -4.79 31.47 -0.71
C GLY A 86 -3.28 31.44 -0.93
N ARG A 87 -2.61 30.30 -0.73
CA ARG A 87 -1.19 30.18 -1.01
C ARG A 87 -0.96 29.89 -2.49
N PRO A 88 0.08 30.48 -3.13
CA PRO A 88 0.29 30.34 -4.58
C PRO A 88 0.28 28.89 -5.08
N TYR A 89 0.96 27.99 -4.41
CA TYR A 89 1.02 26.60 -4.78
C TYR A 89 -0.33 25.88 -4.62
N GLN A 90 -1.21 26.30 -3.71
CA GLN A 90 -2.57 25.79 -3.56
C GLN A 90 -3.46 26.22 -4.74
N GLU A 91 -3.33 27.48 -5.16
CA GLU A 91 -4.01 27.99 -6.35
C GLU A 91 -3.52 27.22 -7.60
N GLN A 92 -2.20 27.00 -7.73
CA GLN A 92 -1.63 26.22 -8.84
C GLN A 92 -2.16 24.78 -8.84
N ALA A 93 -2.22 24.11 -7.70
CA ALA A 93 -2.77 22.77 -7.59
C ALA A 93 -4.23 22.70 -8.06
N ILE A 94 -5.07 23.66 -7.66
CA ILE A 94 -6.46 23.75 -8.08
C ILE A 94 -6.54 24.01 -9.60
N ARG A 95 -5.72 24.93 -10.13
CA ARG A 95 -5.70 25.24 -11.58
C ARG A 95 -5.25 24.04 -12.39
N SER A 96 -4.23 23.31 -11.96
CA SER A 96 -3.79 22.10 -12.66
C SER A 96 -4.89 21.04 -12.76
N VAL A 97 -5.71 20.88 -11.71
CA VAL A 97 -6.85 19.96 -11.74
C VAL A 97 -7.95 20.49 -12.66
N THR A 98 -8.31 21.77 -12.55
CA THR A 98 -9.39 22.34 -13.38
C THR A 98 -9.04 22.38 -14.86
N GLU A 99 -7.79 22.65 -15.20
CA GLU A 99 -7.30 22.58 -16.59
C GLU A 99 -7.30 21.14 -17.13
N SER A 100 -6.85 20.18 -16.34
CA SER A 100 -6.92 18.77 -16.69
C SER A 100 -8.37 18.29 -16.93
N MET A 101 -9.33 18.76 -16.11
CA MET A 101 -10.75 18.44 -16.28
C MET A 101 -11.37 19.10 -17.50
N GLU A 102 -11.07 20.35 -17.76
CA GLU A 102 -11.75 21.18 -18.78
C GLU A 102 -11.07 21.07 -20.16
N LYS A 103 -9.75 21.17 -20.22
CA LYS A 103 -9.00 21.15 -21.49
C LYS A 103 -8.66 19.74 -21.97
N GLU A 104 -8.29 18.84 -21.03
CA GLU A 104 -7.87 17.47 -21.36
C GLU A 104 -9.01 16.46 -21.22
N ASN A 105 -10.18 16.88 -20.77
CA ASN A 105 -11.35 16.03 -20.49
C ASN A 105 -11.02 14.85 -19.55
N ARG A 106 -10.03 15.01 -18.64
CA ARG A 106 -9.66 13.99 -17.67
C ARG A 106 -10.65 13.97 -16.51
N ARG A 107 -11.03 12.76 -16.14
CA ARG A 107 -11.94 12.55 -15.01
C ARG A 107 -11.22 12.15 -13.73
N ARG A 108 -9.93 11.94 -13.79
CA ARG A 108 -9.11 11.42 -12.69
C ARG A 108 -7.85 12.26 -12.54
N ASN A 109 -7.62 12.76 -11.34
CA ASN A 109 -6.53 13.67 -11.03
C ASN A 109 -5.84 13.23 -9.73
N LEU A 110 -4.52 13.39 -9.67
CA LEU A 110 -3.69 13.05 -8.51
C LEU A 110 -2.87 14.27 -8.10
N LEU A 111 -3.04 14.71 -6.85
CA LEU A 111 -2.23 15.75 -6.23
C LEU A 111 -1.26 15.13 -5.24
N VAL A 112 0.01 15.37 -5.47
CA VAL A 112 1.11 14.99 -4.58
C VAL A 112 1.59 16.23 -3.86
N MET A 113 1.26 16.37 -2.59
CA MET A 113 1.59 17.55 -1.81
C MET A 113 2.12 17.15 -0.44
N ALA A 114 3.23 17.72 -0.01
CA ALA A 114 3.85 17.40 1.27
C ALA A 114 2.88 17.55 2.45
N THR A 115 3.14 16.83 3.52
CA THR A 115 2.39 16.98 4.77
C THR A 115 2.53 18.43 5.25
N GLY A 116 1.40 19.08 5.58
CA GLY A 116 1.46 20.47 6.08
C GLY A 116 1.16 21.54 5.05
N THR A 117 1.15 21.20 3.79
CA THR A 117 0.85 22.16 2.71
C THR A 117 -0.63 22.48 2.53
N GLY A 118 -1.51 21.83 3.30
CA GLY A 118 -2.95 22.11 3.28
C GLY A 118 -3.73 21.37 2.21
N LYS A 119 -3.40 20.10 1.92
CA LYS A 119 -4.13 19.23 0.98
C LYS A 119 -5.66 19.30 1.15
N THR A 120 -6.12 19.20 2.39
CA THR A 120 -7.56 19.27 2.70
C THR A 120 -8.16 20.62 2.32
N ARG A 121 -7.45 21.74 2.50
CA ARG A 121 -7.89 23.07 2.08
C ARG A 121 -8.00 23.17 0.55
N VAL A 122 -7.04 22.60 -0.18
CA VAL A 122 -7.10 22.51 -1.65
C VAL A 122 -8.33 21.72 -2.10
N ALA A 123 -8.60 20.58 -1.46
CA ALA A 123 -9.78 19.76 -1.75
C ALA A 123 -11.10 20.50 -1.47
N ILE A 124 -11.17 21.26 -0.36
CA ILE A 124 -12.34 22.08 -0.02
C ILE A 124 -12.54 23.20 -1.05
N ALA A 125 -11.49 23.95 -1.37
CA ALA A 125 -11.58 25.06 -2.33
C ALA A 125 -11.90 24.56 -3.76
N LEU A 126 -11.36 23.42 -4.17
CA LEU A 126 -11.72 22.78 -5.44
C LEU A 126 -13.19 22.34 -5.43
N SER A 127 -13.66 21.74 -4.34
CA SER A 127 -15.06 21.34 -4.21
C SER A 127 -16.01 22.54 -4.29
N ASP A 128 -15.65 23.65 -3.65
CA ASP A 128 -16.39 24.90 -3.71
C ASP A 128 -16.49 25.42 -5.15
N LEU A 129 -15.34 25.54 -5.83
CA LEU A 129 -15.26 25.98 -7.22
C LEU A 129 -16.09 25.11 -8.17
N LEU A 130 -15.98 23.79 -8.05
CA LEU A 130 -16.73 22.86 -8.90
C LEU A 130 -18.24 22.92 -8.63
N MET A 131 -18.65 23.20 -7.39
CA MET A 131 -20.05 23.39 -7.04
C MET A 131 -20.60 24.72 -7.56
N GLN A 132 -19.84 25.79 -7.50
CA GLN A 132 -20.22 27.10 -8.03
C GLN A 132 -20.38 27.08 -9.56
N CYS A 133 -19.49 26.35 -10.24
CA CYS A 133 -19.50 26.22 -11.70
C CYS A 133 -20.42 25.10 -12.23
N ASN A 134 -21.25 24.50 -11.42
CA ASN A 134 -22.17 23.39 -11.77
C ASN A 134 -21.48 22.10 -12.29
N TRP A 135 -20.19 21.90 -11.98
CA TRP A 135 -19.47 20.66 -12.31
C TRP A 135 -19.76 19.54 -11.30
N ALA A 136 -19.96 19.89 -10.05
CA ALA A 136 -20.31 18.95 -9.00
C ALA A 136 -21.49 19.43 -8.17
N LYS A 137 -22.41 18.54 -7.81
CA LYS A 137 -23.53 18.78 -6.89
C LYS A 137 -23.30 18.06 -5.56
N ARG A 138 -22.79 16.83 -5.62
CA ARG A 138 -22.49 16.02 -4.44
C ARG A 138 -21.03 15.56 -4.47
N VAL A 139 -20.35 15.76 -3.35
CA VAL A 139 -18.94 15.41 -3.16
C VAL A 139 -18.83 14.36 -2.08
N LEU A 140 -18.05 13.31 -2.32
CA LEU A 140 -17.69 12.30 -1.32
C LEU A 140 -16.21 12.44 -0.98
N PHE A 141 -15.91 12.70 0.29
CA PHE A 141 -14.53 12.71 0.80
C PHE A 141 -14.28 11.45 1.61
N LEU A 142 -13.24 10.71 1.23
CA LEU A 142 -12.85 9.44 1.84
C LEU A 142 -11.53 9.57 2.57
N ALA A 143 -11.52 9.17 3.84
CA ALA A 143 -10.34 9.07 4.66
C ALA A 143 -10.21 7.67 5.27
N ASP A 144 -8.99 7.26 5.62
CA ASP A 144 -8.72 5.91 6.13
C ASP A 144 -9.23 5.70 7.56
N ARG A 145 -9.14 6.72 8.41
CA ARG A 145 -9.40 6.63 9.86
C ARG A 145 -10.51 7.53 10.33
N ARG A 146 -11.24 7.09 11.38
CA ARG A 146 -12.34 7.86 12.00
C ARG A 146 -11.94 9.27 12.46
N PRO A 147 -10.78 9.52 13.12
CA PRO A 147 -10.34 10.87 13.47
C PRO A 147 -10.19 11.79 12.27
N LEU A 148 -9.65 11.29 11.14
CA LEU A 148 -9.52 12.05 9.90
C LEU A 148 -10.88 12.43 9.31
N VAL A 149 -11.87 11.54 9.40
CA VAL A 149 -13.25 11.83 9.00
C VAL A 149 -13.82 12.97 9.85
N LYS A 150 -13.63 12.93 11.19
CA LYS A 150 -14.06 14.00 12.11
C LYS A 150 -13.40 15.33 11.75
N GLN A 151 -12.09 15.35 11.53
CA GLN A 151 -11.34 16.55 11.13
C GLN A 151 -11.80 17.10 9.78
N ALA A 152 -11.93 16.25 8.77
CA ALA A 152 -12.39 16.66 7.44
C ALA A 152 -13.80 17.22 7.50
N THR A 153 -14.70 16.56 8.26
CA THR A 153 -16.09 17.06 8.46
C THR A 153 -16.07 18.46 9.07
N ALA A 154 -15.29 18.67 10.12
CA ALA A 154 -15.17 19.97 10.78
C ALA A 154 -14.56 21.03 9.84
N ALA A 155 -13.54 20.66 9.06
CA ALA A 155 -12.91 21.55 8.11
C ALA A 155 -13.86 21.98 6.98
N PHE A 156 -14.60 21.04 6.38
CA PHE A 156 -15.63 21.35 5.38
C PHE A 156 -16.73 22.25 5.94
N ALA A 157 -17.25 21.95 7.14
CA ALA A 157 -18.28 22.75 7.79
C ALA A 157 -17.79 24.17 8.13
N LYS A 158 -16.54 24.32 8.55
CA LYS A 158 -15.93 25.61 8.86
C LYS A 158 -15.76 26.50 7.62
N HIS A 159 -15.29 25.91 6.53
CA HIS A 159 -14.95 26.67 5.31
C HIS A 159 -16.11 26.82 4.33
N LEU A 160 -17.12 25.94 4.41
CA LEU A 160 -18.32 25.96 3.58
C LEU A 160 -19.59 25.94 4.45
N PRO A 161 -19.83 26.97 5.27
CA PRO A 161 -20.90 26.97 6.28
C PRO A 161 -22.30 26.86 5.68
N ASN A 162 -22.48 27.27 4.43
CA ASN A 162 -23.77 27.25 3.70
C ASN A 162 -24.00 25.92 2.96
N VAL A 163 -23.09 24.96 3.06
CA VAL A 163 -23.18 23.67 2.38
C VAL A 163 -23.43 22.57 3.40
N GLY A 164 -24.46 21.77 3.20
CA GLY A 164 -24.76 20.64 4.10
C GLY A 164 -23.64 19.59 4.06
N VAL A 165 -22.94 19.40 5.19
CA VAL A 165 -21.87 18.40 5.37
C VAL A 165 -22.38 17.25 6.22
N VAL A 166 -22.25 16.03 5.72
CA VAL A 166 -22.75 14.80 6.36
C VAL A 166 -21.57 13.91 6.72
N ASN A 167 -21.44 13.56 8.00
CA ASN A 167 -20.55 12.51 8.45
C ASN A 167 -21.30 11.17 8.42
N LEU A 168 -20.95 10.30 7.47
CA LEU A 168 -21.60 9.00 7.30
C LEU A 168 -21.34 7.99 8.42
N LEU A 169 -20.38 8.25 9.31
CA LEU A 169 -20.12 7.39 10.47
C LEU A 169 -21.15 7.62 11.58
N THR A 170 -21.61 8.87 11.74
CA THR A 170 -22.53 9.27 12.82
C THR A 170 -23.95 9.44 12.30
N ASN A 171 -24.12 9.95 11.09
CA ASN A 171 -25.41 10.29 10.50
C ASN A 171 -25.56 9.66 9.11
N PRO A 172 -25.62 8.32 9.01
CA PRO A 172 -25.60 7.64 7.70
C PRO A 172 -26.80 7.97 6.81
N ASP A 173 -27.95 8.33 7.37
CA ASP A 173 -29.21 8.55 6.63
C ASP A 173 -29.48 10.02 6.32
N SER A 174 -28.61 10.93 6.76
CA SER A 174 -28.73 12.35 6.48
C SER A 174 -28.44 12.67 5.02
N GLN A 175 -29.06 13.75 4.52
CA GLN A 175 -28.83 14.28 3.19
C GLN A 175 -27.97 15.53 3.25
N GLY A 176 -27.08 15.69 2.28
CA GLY A 176 -26.21 16.85 2.16
C GLY A 176 -25.63 16.99 0.76
N ARG A 177 -24.70 17.92 0.62
CA ARG A 177 -23.94 18.08 -0.62
C ARG A 177 -22.51 17.56 -0.49
N ILE A 178 -21.96 17.53 0.72
CA ILE A 178 -20.64 16.96 1.02
C ILE A 178 -20.84 15.81 1.99
N TYR A 179 -20.29 14.66 1.66
CA TYR A 179 -20.32 13.45 2.47
C TYR A 179 -18.89 13.08 2.83
N VAL A 180 -18.65 12.85 4.11
CA VAL A 180 -17.35 12.44 4.62
C VAL A 180 -17.46 11.04 5.25
N SER A 181 -16.59 10.13 4.87
CA SER A 181 -16.68 8.73 5.27
C SER A 181 -15.33 8.04 5.35
N THR A 182 -15.29 6.89 6.04
CA THR A 182 -14.22 5.93 5.82
C THR A 182 -14.54 5.02 4.63
N TYR A 183 -13.51 4.41 4.05
CA TYR A 183 -13.68 3.46 2.93
C TYR A 183 -14.59 2.30 3.30
N GLN A 184 -14.44 1.74 4.50
CA GLN A 184 -15.26 0.61 4.96
C GLN A 184 -16.73 1.02 5.12
N THR A 185 -16.97 2.19 5.67
CA THR A 185 -18.35 2.68 5.89
C THR A 185 -19.06 2.90 4.56
N ILE A 186 -18.43 3.60 3.58
CA ILE A 186 -19.06 3.82 2.29
C ILE A 186 -19.30 2.52 1.51
N LEU A 187 -18.37 1.55 1.60
CA LEU A 187 -18.55 0.24 0.98
C LEU A 187 -19.78 -0.48 1.54
N ASN A 188 -19.96 -0.44 2.86
CA ASN A 188 -21.15 -0.99 3.51
C ASN A 188 -22.43 -0.26 3.08
N GLN A 189 -22.39 1.07 2.92
CA GLN A 189 -23.55 1.87 2.48
C GLN A 189 -23.90 1.61 1.01
N ILE A 190 -22.92 1.39 0.13
CA ILE A 190 -23.14 1.02 -1.28
C ILE A 190 -23.87 -0.33 -1.37
N ASN A 191 -23.57 -1.27 -0.47
CA ASN A 191 -24.17 -2.61 -0.46
C ASN A 191 -25.59 -2.62 0.15
N LYS A 192 -26.00 -1.58 0.89
CA LYS A 192 -27.36 -1.47 1.44
C LYS A 192 -28.38 -1.24 0.34
N THR A 193 -29.44 -2.04 0.38
CA THR A 193 -30.59 -1.92 -0.51
C THR A 193 -31.82 -1.55 0.31
N ASP A 194 -32.67 -0.71 -0.27
CA ASP A 194 -34.02 -0.44 0.22
C ASP A 194 -34.99 -1.00 -0.83
N GLY A 195 -35.48 -2.23 -0.59
CA GLY A 195 -36.14 -3.04 -1.58
C GLY A 195 -35.19 -3.35 -2.75
N GLU A 196 -35.61 -3.07 -3.98
CA GLU A 196 -34.77 -3.26 -5.18
C GLU A 196 -33.78 -2.11 -5.45
N LYS A 197 -33.85 -1.00 -4.71
CA LYS A 197 -33.04 0.20 -4.96
C LYS A 197 -31.88 0.28 -4.00
N ARG A 198 -30.70 0.58 -4.54
CA ARG A 198 -29.52 0.87 -3.72
C ARG A 198 -29.62 2.26 -3.14
N LYS A 199 -29.17 2.43 -1.91
CA LYS A 199 -29.11 3.73 -1.22
C LYS A 199 -28.37 4.77 -2.05
N PHE A 200 -27.15 4.47 -2.49
CA PHE A 200 -26.37 5.29 -3.39
C PHE A 200 -26.31 4.67 -4.79
N GLY A 201 -26.87 5.36 -5.79
CA GLY A 201 -26.73 5.01 -7.21
C GLY A 201 -25.31 5.25 -7.71
N ILE A 202 -24.99 4.77 -8.90
CA ILE A 202 -23.67 4.95 -9.50
C ILE A 202 -23.36 6.42 -9.83
N GLY A 203 -24.37 7.25 -10.10
CA GLY A 203 -24.23 8.68 -10.36
C GLY A 203 -24.52 9.56 -9.14
N HIS A 204 -24.61 8.99 -7.92
CA HIS A 204 -24.97 9.77 -6.74
C HIS A 204 -23.94 10.84 -6.39
N PHE A 205 -22.67 10.55 -6.51
CA PHE A 205 -21.57 11.48 -6.29
C PHE A 205 -20.95 11.91 -7.61
N ASP A 206 -20.74 13.21 -7.76
CA ASP A 206 -20.10 13.80 -8.94
C ASP A 206 -18.58 13.83 -8.81
N LEU A 207 -18.09 14.03 -7.57
CA LEU A 207 -16.68 14.06 -7.22
C LEU A 207 -16.43 13.12 -6.03
N VAL A 208 -15.46 12.26 -6.16
CA VAL A 208 -14.92 11.45 -5.07
C VAL A 208 -13.48 11.89 -4.81
N ILE A 209 -13.21 12.31 -3.57
CA ILE A 209 -11.89 12.72 -3.11
C ILE A 209 -11.35 11.62 -2.21
N ILE A 210 -10.13 11.20 -2.49
CA ILE A 210 -9.42 10.15 -1.76
C ILE A 210 -8.26 10.81 -1.02
N ASP A 211 -8.35 10.86 0.30
CA ASP A 211 -7.23 11.28 1.14
C ASP A 211 -6.29 10.10 1.40
N GLU A 212 -4.99 10.40 1.43
CA GLU A 212 -3.92 9.40 1.50
C GLU A 212 -4.06 8.32 0.41
N ALA A 213 -4.17 8.78 -0.85
CA ALA A 213 -4.34 7.94 -2.04
C ALA A 213 -3.07 7.13 -2.36
N HIS A 214 -2.60 6.32 -1.41
CA HIS A 214 -1.49 5.43 -1.57
C HIS A 214 -1.93 3.95 -1.61
N ARG A 215 -1.00 3.06 -1.88
CA ARG A 215 -1.16 1.66 -2.27
C ARG A 215 -2.18 0.81 -1.48
N SER A 216 -2.18 0.88 -0.15
CA SER A 216 -3.04 0.03 0.69
C SER A 216 -4.53 0.27 0.45
N VAL A 217 -4.90 1.50 0.13
CA VAL A 217 -6.28 1.93 -0.17
C VAL A 217 -6.73 1.40 -1.53
N TYR A 218 -5.84 1.43 -2.53
CA TYR A 218 -6.18 0.99 -3.88
C TYR A 218 -6.57 -0.49 -3.95
N ASN A 219 -5.76 -1.38 -3.42
CA ASN A 219 -5.97 -2.82 -3.56
C ASN A 219 -7.23 -3.29 -2.85
N ARG A 220 -7.53 -2.72 -1.70
CA ARG A 220 -8.66 -3.11 -0.86
C ARG A 220 -10.00 -2.50 -1.29
N TYR A 221 -9.98 -1.24 -1.78
CA TYR A 221 -11.18 -0.44 -1.99
C TYR A 221 -11.42 0.00 -3.44
N ARG A 222 -10.69 -0.59 -4.40
CA ARG A 222 -10.80 -0.32 -5.84
C ARG A 222 -12.25 -0.38 -6.34
N SER A 223 -13.06 -1.26 -5.78
CA SER A 223 -14.47 -1.42 -6.12
C SER A 223 -15.30 -0.16 -5.90
N ILE A 224 -15.00 0.65 -4.87
CA ILE A 224 -15.66 1.93 -4.61
C ILE A 224 -15.42 2.90 -5.77
N PHE A 225 -14.15 2.99 -6.21
CA PHE A 225 -13.74 3.91 -7.28
C PHE A 225 -14.24 3.49 -8.66
N SER A 226 -14.56 2.21 -8.83
CA SER A 226 -15.17 1.66 -10.05
C SER A 226 -16.70 1.71 -10.01
N TYR A 227 -17.27 1.79 -8.81
CA TYR A 227 -18.73 1.82 -8.63
C TYR A 227 -19.32 3.16 -9.02
N PHE A 228 -18.78 4.27 -8.52
CA PHE A 228 -19.29 5.59 -8.83
C PHE A 228 -18.78 6.11 -10.17
N ASP A 229 -19.69 6.58 -11.00
CA ASP A 229 -19.36 7.30 -12.24
C ASP A 229 -19.08 8.78 -11.96
N SER A 230 -18.02 9.05 -11.22
CA SER A 230 -17.65 10.37 -10.70
C SER A 230 -16.31 10.85 -11.26
N TYR A 231 -16.01 12.13 -11.06
CA TYR A 231 -14.64 12.60 -11.06
C TYR A 231 -13.91 12.03 -9.86
N LEU A 232 -12.64 11.75 -10.01
CA LEU A 232 -11.79 11.19 -8.95
C LEU A 232 -10.60 12.09 -8.69
N LEU A 233 -10.42 12.53 -7.44
CA LEU A 233 -9.29 13.30 -6.99
C LEU A 233 -8.54 12.52 -5.90
N GLY A 234 -7.29 12.18 -6.15
CA GLY A 234 -6.39 11.61 -5.15
C GLY A 234 -5.54 12.70 -4.50
N LEU A 235 -5.41 12.63 -3.18
CA LEU A 235 -4.50 13.44 -2.40
C LEU A 235 -3.50 12.51 -1.72
N THR A 236 -2.23 12.80 -1.82
CA THR A 236 -1.20 12.04 -1.10
C THR A 236 -0.04 12.94 -0.67
N ALA A 237 0.56 12.60 0.46
CA ALA A 237 1.81 13.20 0.91
C ALA A 237 3.04 12.37 0.51
N THR A 238 2.83 11.16 0.01
CA THR A 238 3.90 10.30 -0.46
C THR A 238 4.63 10.99 -1.61
N PRO A 239 5.95 11.12 -1.57
CA PRO A 239 6.72 11.68 -2.67
C PRO A 239 6.40 10.96 -3.99
N ARG A 240 6.37 11.72 -5.09
CA ARG A 240 5.95 11.20 -6.41
C ARG A 240 6.70 9.95 -6.84
N ASP A 241 7.98 9.85 -6.50
CA ASP A 241 8.86 8.76 -6.89
C ASP A 241 8.63 7.47 -6.06
N GLU A 242 7.89 7.59 -4.96
CA GLU A 242 7.52 6.50 -4.05
C GLU A 242 6.08 6.03 -4.23
N ILE A 243 5.29 6.73 -5.05
CA ILE A 243 3.92 6.33 -5.35
C ILE A 243 3.96 5.11 -6.27
N ASP A 244 3.28 4.05 -5.85
CA ASP A 244 3.21 2.83 -6.65
C ASP A 244 2.45 3.01 -7.97
N ARG A 245 2.81 2.18 -8.95
CA ARG A 245 2.25 2.19 -10.29
C ARG A 245 0.74 1.99 -10.32
N ASN A 246 0.19 1.21 -9.40
CA ASN A 246 -1.25 0.96 -9.36
C ASN A 246 -2.02 2.23 -9.01
N THR A 247 -1.46 3.07 -8.15
CA THR A 247 -2.01 4.39 -7.84
C THR A 247 -2.01 5.28 -9.07
N TYR A 248 -0.90 5.39 -9.79
CA TYR A 248 -0.86 6.14 -11.05
C TYR A 248 -1.85 5.59 -12.10
N SER A 249 -1.93 4.26 -12.23
CA SER A 249 -2.90 3.60 -13.10
C SER A 249 -4.35 3.89 -12.71
N LEU A 250 -4.66 3.96 -11.41
CA LEU A 250 -6.00 4.35 -10.93
C LEU A 250 -6.38 5.74 -11.41
N PHE A 251 -5.44 6.68 -11.34
CA PHE A 251 -5.67 8.06 -11.77
C PHE A 251 -5.45 8.28 -13.26
N GLN A 252 -5.12 7.23 -14.02
CA GLN A 252 -4.86 7.29 -15.46
C GLN A 252 -3.77 8.31 -15.81
N THR A 253 -2.78 8.43 -14.95
CA THR A 253 -1.59 9.25 -15.12
C THR A 253 -0.37 8.37 -15.34
N GLU A 254 0.63 8.91 -16.02
CA GLU A 254 1.90 8.21 -16.17
C GLU A 254 2.63 8.08 -14.84
N THR A 255 3.38 7.01 -14.67
CA THR A 255 4.17 6.77 -13.46
C THR A 255 5.16 7.92 -13.24
N GLY A 256 5.19 8.49 -12.04
CA GLY A 256 6.02 9.66 -11.71
C GLY A 256 5.46 11.00 -12.17
N MET A 257 4.30 11.02 -12.86
CA MET A 257 3.68 12.26 -13.38
C MET A 257 2.27 12.46 -12.81
N PRO A 258 2.14 12.92 -11.57
CA PRO A 258 0.84 13.33 -11.02
C PRO A 258 0.32 14.58 -11.76
N THR A 259 -0.96 14.90 -11.57
CA THR A 259 -1.57 16.14 -12.10
C THR A 259 -0.84 17.38 -11.57
N TYR A 260 -0.43 17.33 -10.29
CA TYR A 260 0.39 18.40 -9.68
C TYR A 260 1.23 17.81 -8.54
N ALA A 261 2.43 18.31 -8.37
CA ALA A 261 3.32 17.93 -7.29
C ALA A 261 3.88 19.17 -6.58
N TYR A 262 3.90 19.13 -5.24
CA TYR A 262 4.52 20.16 -4.41
C TYR A 262 5.21 19.48 -3.23
N GLY A 263 6.53 19.40 -3.32
CA GLY A 263 7.39 18.62 -2.40
C GLY A 263 7.65 19.32 -1.08
N LEU A 264 8.23 18.57 -0.13
CA LEU A 264 8.62 19.10 1.17
C LEU A 264 9.74 20.14 1.05
N GLU A 265 10.73 19.87 0.22
CA GLU A 265 11.87 20.76 -0.03
C GLU A 265 11.44 22.11 -0.59
N GLU A 266 10.59 22.07 -1.61
CA GLU A 266 10.04 23.25 -2.24
C GLU A 266 9.25 24.10 -1.22
N ALA A 267 8.44 23.43 -0.39
CA ALA A 267 7.66 24.08 0.64
C ALA A 267 8.53 24.73 1.74
N ILE A 268 9.67 24.11 2.08
CA ILE A 268 10.65 24.65 3.02
C ILE A 268 11.41 25.82 2.39
N SER A 269 11.91 25.69 1.17
CA SER A 269 12.66 26.74 0.47
C SER A 269 11.84 28.01 0.25
N GLN A 270 10.53 27.83 0.00
CA GLN A 270 9.59 28.95 -0.14
C GLN A 270 9.06 29.48 1.21
N GLY A 271 9.51 28.92 2.33
CA GLY A 271 9.14 29.38 3.68
C GLY A 271 7.71 29.04 4.11
N PHE A 272 7.06 28.06 3.48
CA PHE A 272 5.71 27.60 3.86
C PHE A 272 5.71 26.44 4.88
N LEU A 273 6.87 25.80 5.06
CA LEU A 273 7.08 24.76 6.06
C LEU A 273 8.39 25.00 6.82
N THR A 274 8.46 24.48 8.05
CA THR A 274 9.62 24.54 8.91
C THR A 274 10.59 23.40 8.62
N PRO A 275 11.91 23.63 8.48
CA PRO A 275 12.89 22.59 8.23
C PRO A 275 13.15 21.72 9.46
N PRO A 276 13.42 20.41 9.29
CA PRO A 276 13.93 19.53 10.35
C PRO A 276 15.43 19.75 10.57
N ARG A 277 15.88 19.58 11.81
CA ARG A 277 17.27 19.31 12.18
C ARG A 277 17.33 17.90 12.73
N ALA A 278 17.98 17.02 12.02
CA ALA A 278 18.06 15.62 12.37
C ALA A 278 19.32 15.34 13.19
N VAL A 279 19.16 14.68 14.30
CA VAL A 279 20.24 14.30 15.21
C VAL A 279 20.18 12.78 15.36
N SER A 280 21.20 12.08 14.86
CA SER A 280 21.40 10.65 15.13
C SER A 280 22.11 10.50 16.45
N VAL A 281 21.52 9.69 17.32
CA VAL A 281 22.06 9.43 18.65
C VAL A 281 22.26 7.92 18.79
N PRO A 282 23.49 7.42 18.67
CA PRO A 282 23.76 5.99 18.72
C PRO A 282 23.59 5.44 20.13
N LEU A 283 22.74 4.41 20.28
CA LEU A 283 22.58 3.60 21.47
C LEU A 283 23.16 2.19 21.20
N LYS A 284 24.12 1.74 22.01
CA LYS A 284 24.83 0.46 21.79
C LYS A 284 23.84 -0.72 21.81
N CYS A 285 23.04 -0.83 22.85
CA CYS A 285 22.06 -1.92 22.96
C CYS A 285 21.09 -1.97 21.79
N GLN A 286 20.63 -0.81 21.31
CA GLN A 286 19.69 -0.72 20.19
C GLN A 286 20.32 -1.07 18.83
N ARG A 287 21.64 -0.90 18.68
CA ARG A 287 22.38 -1.18 17.44
C ARG A 287 22.87 -2.63 17.37
N GLU A 288 23.47 -3.11 18.45
CA GLU A 288 24.26 -4.35 18.48
C GLU A 288 23.50 -5.48 19.22
N GLY A 289 22.46 -5.15 19.96
CA GLY A 289 21.86 -6.08 20.90
C GLY A 289 22.62 -6.13 22.21
N ILE A 290 22.42 -7.19 22.99
CA ILE A 290 23.11 -7.43 24.25
C ILE A 290 23.75 -8.81 24.17
N LYS A 291 25.06 -8.89 24.42
CA LYS A 291 25.82 -10.15 24.45
C LYS A 291 26.30 -10.44 25.88
N TYR A 292 26.06 -11.65 26.34
CA TYR A 292 26.45 -12.09 27.69
C TYR A 292 27.92 -11.85 27.99
N GLU A 293 28.79 -12.12 27.02
CA GLU A 293 30.25 -11.97 27.16
C GLU A 293 30.68 -10.51 27.42
N GLU A 294 29.91 -9.55 26.95
CA GLU A 294 30.25 -8.13 27.05
C GLU A 294 29.70 -7.46 28.35
N LEU A 295 28.92 -8.21 29.14
CA LEU A 295 28.33 -7.75 30.38
C LEU A 295 29.39 -7.75 31.51
N THR A 296 29.25 -6.82 32.45
CA THR A 296 30.00 -6.82 33.70
C THR A 296 29.60 -8.01 34.56
N GLU A 297 30.40 -8.37 35.58
CA GLU A 297 30.10 -9.51 36.45
C GLU A 297 28.74 -9.32 37.18
N ASP A 298 28.43 -8.10 37.64
CA ASP A 298 27.13 -7.78 38.28
C ASP A 298 25.97 -7.89 37.29
N GLU A 299 26.16 -7.54 36.02
CA GLU A 299 25.16 -7.66 34.98
C GLU A 299 24.96 -9.11 34.53
N LYS A 300 26.02 -9.94 34.54
CA LYS A 300 25.93 -11.38 34.29
C LYS A 300 25.14 -12.09 35.38
N GLU A 301 25.33 -11.68 36.65
CA GLU A 301 24.56 -12.24 37.76
C GLU A 301 23.07 -11.88 37.59
N GLN A 302 22.74 -10.63 37.21
CA GLN A 302 21.37 -10.22 36.87
C GLN A 302 20.84 -11.01 35.66
N TRP A 303 21.66 -11.22 34.60
CA TRP A 303 21.26 -11.98 33.42
C TRP A 303 20.87 -13.41 33.76
N ASP A 304 21.66 -14.08 34.64
CA ASP A 304 21.40 -15.45 35.04
C ASP A 304 20.21 -15.61 36.00
N GLU A 305 19.83 -14.52 36.70
CA GLU A 305 18.64 -14.48 37.58
C GLU A 305 17.33 -14.19 36.83
N LEU A 306 17.39 -13.72 35.57
CA LEU A 306 16.21 -13.37 34.80
C LEU A 306 15.41 -14.61 34.36
N GLU A 307 14.08 -14.50 34.32
CA GLU A 307 13.18 -15.55 33.84
C GLU A 307 13.19 -15.61 32.29
N TRP A 308 14.19 -16.23 31.70
CA TRP A 308 14.35 -16.33 30.24
C TRP A 308 13.35 -17.28 29.55
N GLY A 309 12.59 -18.06 30.29
CA GLY A 309 11.70 -19.09 29.81
C GLY A 309 12.35 -20.50 29.85
N GLU A 310 11.73 -21.46 29.18
CA GLU A 310 12.14 -22.89 29.26
C GLU A 310 13.52 -23.18 28.63
N ASP A 311 13.98 -22.33 27.71
CA ASP A 311 15.26 -22.50 26.98
C ASP A 311 16.47 -22.00 27.79
N GLY A 312 16.27 -21.39 28.95
CA GLY A 312 17.33 -20.80 29.78
C GLY A 312 17.92 -19.50 29.23
N PRO A 313 18.98 -18.94 29.88
CA PRO A 313 19.56 -17.68 29.47
C PRO A 313 20.26 -17.82 28.09
N PRO A 314 19.96 -16.95 27.12
CA PRO A 314 20.63 -16.95 25.81
C PRO A 314 22.04 -16.35 25.92
N GLU A 315 22.93 -16.71 25.00
CA GLU A 315 24.27 -16.10 24.92
C GLU A 315 24.20 -14.65 24.38
N GLU A 316 23.16 -14.34 23.58
CA GLU A 316 22.95 -13.00 23.04
C GLU A 316 21.45 -12.71 22.86
N VAL A 317 21.10 -11.43 22.92
CA VAL A 317 19.77 -10.92 22.57
C VAL A 317 19.89 -9.93 21.41
N ASP A 318 19.26 -10.28 20.28
CA ASP A 318 19.26 -9.45 19.06
C ASP A 318 18.62 -8.05 19.32
N SER A 319 19.19 -7.03 18.69
CA SER A 319 18.69 -5.65 18.74
C SER A 319 17.18 -5.52 18.44
N LYS A 320 16.59 -6.47 17.69
CA LYS A 320 15.15 -6.52 17.44
C LYS A 320 14.31 -6.84 18.66
N ALA A 321 14.88 -7.48 19.67
CA ALA A 321 14.23 -7.81 20.92
C ALA A 321 14.12 -6.59 21.85
N ILE A 322 15.10 -5.70 21.77
CA ILE A 322 15.14 -4.47 22.56
C ILE A 322 13.90 -3.62 22.26
N ASN A 323 13.28 -3.12 23.32
CA ASN A 323 12.01 -2.37 23.26
C ASN A 323 10.82 -3.16 22.69
N SER A 324 10.98 -4.49 22.46
CA SER A 324 9.88 -5.38 22.04
C SER A 324 9.32 -6.16 23.22
N TRP A 325 10.17 -6.90 23.86
CA TRP A 325 9.90 -7.71 25.05
C TRP A 325 11.02 -7.61 26.09
N LEU A 326 12.21 -7.12 25.71
CA LEU A 326 13.28 -6.78 26.63
C LEU A 326 13.38 -5.25 26.72
N PHE A 327 13.20 -4.72 27.92
CA PHE A 327 13.20 -3.30 28.21
C PHE A 327 14.37 -2.97 29.15
N ASN A 328 15.34 -2.20 28.61
CA ASN A 328 16.49 -1.79 29.43
C ASN A 328 16.23 -0.40 30.04
N GLN A 329 16.29 -0.34 31.36
CA GLN A 329 16.03 0.86 32.13
C GLN A 329 16.98 2.01 31.78
N ASP A 330 18.28 1.74 31.78
CA ASP A 330 19.31 2.75 31.53
C ASP A 330 19.19 3.35 30.11
N THR A 331 18.84 2.51 29.12
CA THR A 331 18.55 2.96 27.75
C THR A 331 17.43 3.99 27.71
N VAL A 332 16.29 3.70 28.35
CA VAL A 332 15.13 4.62 28.37
C VAL A 332 15.44 5.89 29.14
N ASP A 333 16.11 5.77 30.28
CA ASP A 333 16.48 6.91 31.13
C ASP A 333 17.46 7.84 30.41
N LYS A 334 18.42 7.30 29.64
CA LYS A 334 19.34 8.09 28.83
C LYS A 334 18.61 8.82 27.70
N VAL A 335 17.69 8.18 27.01
CA VAL A 335 16.87 8.83 25.96
C VAL A 335 16.03 9.96 26.55
N LEU A 336 15.39 9.74 27.69
CA LEU A 336 14.61 10.78 28.35
C LEU A 336 15.46 11.94 28.84
N ARG A 337 16.66 11.66 29.39
CA ARG A 337 17.60 12.69 29.84
C ARG A 337 18.12 13.51 28.67
N ASP A 338 18.48 12.87 27.56
CA ASP A 338 18.93 13.53 26.35
C ASP A 338 17.83 14.45 25.77
N LEU A 339 16.61 13.97 25.66
CA LEU A 339 15.47 14.79 25.24
C LEU A 339 15.25 16.00 26.16
N MET A 340 15.24 15.80 27.48
CA MET A 340 14.97 16.88 28.44
C MET A 340 16.11 17.91 28.50
N THR A 341 17.33 17.49 28.14
CA THR A 341 18.52 18.36 28.10
C THR A 341 18.61 19.11 26.78
N ASN A 342 18.56 18.40 25.66
CA ASN A 342 18.89 18.90 24.33
C ASN A 342 17.65 19.24 23.49
N GLY A 343 16.45 18.80 23.89
CA GLY A 343 15.20 19.12 23.21
C GLY A 343 14.86 20.61 23.26
N GLN A 344 14.20 21.11 22.22
CA GLN A 344 13.75 22.50 22.19
C GLN A 344 12.77 22.79 23.31
N LYS A 345 13.05 23.90 24.03
CA LYS A 345 12.24 24.39 25.14
C LYS A 345 11.48 25.63 24.73
N VAL A 346 10.30 25.80 25.30
CA VAL A 346 9.42 26.97 25.16
C VAL A 346 9.29 27.69 26.49
N ALA A 347 8.50 28.75 26.55
CA ALA A 347 8.31 29.55 27.76
C ALA A 347 9.63 30.02 28.37
N SER A 348 10.49 30.65 27.55
CA SER A 348 11.83 31.18 27.94
C SER A 348 12.80 30.10 28.48
N GLY A 349 12.59 28.84 28.13
CA GLY A 349 13.46 27.73 28.53
C GLY A 349 12.92 26.88 29.70
N ASP A 350 11.83 27.30 30.32
CA ASP A 350 11.30 26.65 31.53
C ASP A 350 10.58 25.33 31.24
N ARG A 351 10.09 25.11 29.99
CA ARG A 351 9.29 23.95 29.65
C ARG A 351 9.74 23.35 28.33
N ILE A 352 9.77 22.01 28.28
CA ILE A 352 9.98 21.29 27.01
C ILE A 352 8.87 21.65 26.02
N GLY A 353 9.21 21.90 24.77
CA GLY A 353 8.23 22.13 23.72
C GLY A 353 7.41 20.88 23.39
N LYS A 354 6.30 21.04 22.66
CA LYS A 354 5.49 19.88 22.26
C LYS A 354 6.34 18.86 21.54
N THR A 355 6.33 17.64 22.05
CA THR A 355 7.19 16.53 21.67
C THR A 355 6.36 15.30 21.36
N ILE A 356 6.73 14.55 20.31
CA ILE A 356 6.19 13.20 20.05
C ILE A 356 7.33 12.21 20.20
N ILE A 357 7.15 11.20 21.06
CA ILE A 357 8.01 10.01 21.15
C ILE A 357 7.29 8.87 20.45
N PHE A 358 7.90 8.33 19.40
CA PHE A 358 7.40 7.19 18.65
C PHE A 358 7.93 5.89 19.25
N ALA A 359 7.07 5.19 19.98
CA ALA A 359 7.37 3.93 20.64
C ALA A 359 7.09 2.71 19.74
N LYS A 360 7.73 1.58 20.03
CA LYS A 360 7.65 0.36 19.23
C LYS A 360 6.30 -0.37 19.37
N ASN A 361 5.79 -0.47 20.59
CA ASN A 361 4.51 -1.08 20.95
C ASN A 361 3.91 -0.38 22.17
N VAL A 362 2.72 -0.80 22.60
CA VAL A 362 2.00 -0.19 23.73
C VAL A 362 2.80 -0.36 25.04
N LEU A 363 3.35 -1.54 25.29
CA LEU A 363 4.17 -1.83 26.48
C LEU A 363 5.38 -0.90 26.56
N HIS A 364 6.06 -0.70 25.41
CA HIS A 364 7.17 0.24 25.34
C HIS A 364 6.73 1.68 25.64
N ALA A 365 5.57 2.08 25.13
CA ALA A 365 5.04 3.42 25.38
C ALA A 365 4.70 3.63 26.86
N GLU A 366 4.09 2.64 27.50
CA GLU A 366 3.77 2.65 28.93
C GLU A 366 5.04 2.67 29.77
N TYR A 367 6.04 1.87 29.42
CA TYR A 367 7.31 1.84 30.12
C TYR A 367 8.07 3.18 30.03
N ILE A 368 8.08 3.83 28.87
CA ILE A 368 8.65 5.18 28.71
C ILE A 368 7.94 6.18 29.62
N ALA A 369 6.60 6.13 29.70
CA ALA A 369 5.82 7.02 30.57
C ALA A 369 6.11 6.77 32.05
N GLU A 370 6.19 5.50 32.48
CA GLU A 370 6.56 5.10 33.84
C GLU A 370 7.97 5.60 34.20
N ARG A 371 8.95 5.36 33.34
CA ARG A 371 10.32 5.85 33.57
C ARG A 371 10.38 7.37 33.63
N PHE A 372 9.59 8.07 32.81
CA PHE A 372 9.48 9.52 32.86
C PHE A 372 8.95 9.99 34.22
N ASP A 373 7.90 9.38 34.72
CA ASP A 373 7.28 9.74 36.02
C ASP A 373 8.22 9.48 37.22
N ILE A 374 9.09 8.47 37.11
CA ILE A 374 10.12 8.17 38.11
C ILE A 374 11.24 9.20 38.07
N ASN A 375 11.76 9.51 36.87
CA ASN A 375 12.90 10.42 36.72
C ASN A 375 12.54 11.91 36.89
N TYR A 376 11.27 12.26 36.67
CA TYR A 376 10.77 13.64 36.76
C TYR A 376 9.51 13.73 37.61
N PRO A 377 9.62 13.44 38.94
CA PRO A 377 8.48 13.32 39.86
C PRO A 377 7.62 14.58 39.94
N ASN A 378 8.22 15.78 39.72
CA ASN A 378 7.51 17.05 39.72
C ASN A 378 6.52 17.20 38.56
N HIS A 379 6.63 16.35 37.53
CA HIS A 379 5.82 16.35 36.32
C HIS A 379 5.00 15.06 36.15
N LYS A 380 4.96 14.25 37.22
CA LYS A 380 4.33 12.93 37.22
C LYS A 380 2.87 12.99 36.79
N GLY A 381 2.52 12.14 35.78
CA GLY A 381 1.16 11.99 35.30
C GLY A 381 0.60 13.18 34.50
N ASP A 382 1.38 14.24 34.26
CA ASP A 382 0.92 15.45 33.58
C ASP A 382 1.69 15.72 32.28
N LEU A 383 3.02 15.82 32.34
CA LEU A 383 3.84 16.30 31.23
C LEU A 383 3.97 15.29 30.08
N ALA A 384 4.17 14.00 30.41
CA ALA A 384 4.30 12.90 29.46
C ALA A 384 3.13 11.92 29.55
N ARG A 385 2.46 11.64 28.45
CA ARG A 385 1.29 10.73 28.42
C ARG A 385 1.32 9.84 27.20
N VAL A 386 0.84 8.58 27.42
CA VAL A 386 0.64 7.63 26.33
C VAL A 386 -0.63 7.99 25.56
N ILE A 387 -0.51 8.12 24.24
CA ILE A 387 -1.63 8.39 23.33
C ILE A 387 -1.64 7.28 22.25
N THR A 388 -2.46 6.26 22.49
CA THR A 388 -2.65 5.09 21.62
C THR A 388 -4.13 4.82 21.36
N HIS A 389 -4.45 4.03 20.34
CA HIS A 389 -5.84 3.72 19.98
C HIS A 389 -6.62 3.01 21.09
N ASP A 390 -5.94 2.24 21.92
CA ASP A 390 -6.55 1.42 22.99
C ASP A 390 -6.80 2.21 24.28
N ALA A 391 -6.25 3.42 24.40
CA ALA A 391 -6.44 4.27 25.56
C ALA A 391 -7.86 4.86 25.56
N SER A 392 -8.62 4.63 26.65
CA SER A 392 -10.02 5.06 26.82
C SER A 392 -10.23 6.58 26.69
N TYR A 393 -9.16 7.37 26.89
CA TYR A 393 -9.17 8.84 26.83
C TYR A 393 -8.24 9.39 25.73
N ALA A 394 -7.87 8.56 24.75
CA ALA A 394 -6.91 8.97 23.71
C ALA A 394 -7.32 10.25 22.98
N GLN A 395 -8.60 10.42 22.67
CA GLN A 395 -9.09 11.60 21.96
C GLN A 395 -9.04 12.87 22.84
N ASP A 396 -9.38 12.77 24.11
CA ASP A 396 -9.29 13.91 25.05
C ASP A 396 -7.84 14.34 25.27
N LEU A 397 -6.93 13.38 25.42
CA LEU A 397 -5.49 13.65 25.51
C LEU A 397 -4.95 14.30 24.23
N LEU A 398 -5.41 13.84 23.07
CA LEU A 398 -5.04 14.42 21.79
C LEU A 398 -5.57 15.85 21.64
N ASP A 399 -6.82 16.07 22.01
CA ASP A 399 -7.44 17.40 21.99
C ASP A 399 -6.69 18.37 22.94
N LYS A 400 -6.28 17.90 24.13
CA LYS A 400 -5.44 18.67 25.07
C LYS A 400 -4.03 18.90 24.53
N PHE A 401 -3.39 17.86 23.93
CA PHE A 401 -2.07 17.98 23.32
C PHE A 401 -2.06 19.01 22.18
N SER A 402 -3.17 19.16 21.49
CA SER A 402 -3.33 20.13 20.40
C SER A 402 -3.49 21.58 20.87
N ILE A 403 -3.56 21.83 22.18
CA ILE A 403 -3.63 23.17 22.74
C ILE A 403 -2.25 23.57 23.31
N LYS A 404 -1.71 24.70 22.86
CA LYS A 404 -0.36 25.17 23.15
C LYS A 404 0.02 25.10 24.63
N GLU A 405 -0.85 25.60 25.50
CA GLU A 405 -0.55 25.75 26.94
C GLU A 405 -0.96 24.55 27.79
N LYS A 406 -1.73 23.57 27.22
CA LYS A 406 -2.23 22.43 28.00
C LYS A 406 -1.28 21.24 27.95
N SER A 407 -1.19 20.54 29.07
CA SER A 407 -0.56 19.23 29.15
C SER A 407 -1.44 18.17 28.45
N PRO A 408 -0.84 17.10 27.90
CA PRO A 408 0.57 16.77 27.96
C PRO A 408 1.43 17.62 26.99
N HIS A 409 2.72 17.78 27.29
CA HIS A 409 3.70 18.35 26.37
C HIS A 409 4.52 17.28 25.65
N ILE A 410 4.61 16.08 26.22
CA ILE A 410 5.23 14.91 25.61
C ILE A 410 4.13 13.87 25.34
N ALA A 411 3.86 13.60 24.08
CA ALA A 411 2.96 12.55 23.63
C ALA A 411 3.76 11.30 23.25
N ILE A 412 3.55 10.19 23.93
CA ILE A 412 4.20 8.91 23.64
C ILE A 412 3.21 8.07 22.83
N SER A 413 3.55 7.73 21.59
CA SER A 413 2.62 7.08 20.66
C SER A 413 3.25 5.95 19.87
N VAL A 414 2.46 4.95 19.55
CA VAL A 414 2.89 3.82 18.70
C VAL A 414 2.63 4.13 17.24
N ASP A 415 1.38 4.34 16.86
CA ASP A 415 0.95 4.57 15.47
C ASP A 415 -0.09 5.70 15.32
N MET A 416 -0.72 6.12 16.43
CA MET A 416 -1.86 7.04 16.38
C MET A 416 -1.47 8.44 15.88
N LEU A 417 -0.27 8.89 16.24
CA LEU A 417 0.25 10.23 15.90
C LEU A 417 1.14 10.24 14.65
N ASP A 418 1.39 9.09 14.03
CA ASP A 418 2.16 8.99 12.79
C ASP A 418 1.47 9.78 11.66
N THR A 419 0.12 9.79 11.66
CA THR A 419 -0.71 10.49 10.67
C THR A 419 -1.86 11.25 11.34
N GLY A 420 -2.39 12.28 10.68
CA GLY A 420 -3.71 12.82 11.00
C GLY A 420 -3.80 13.83 12.11
N ILE A 421 -2.70 14.35 12.67
CA ILE A 421 -2.74 15.47 13.63
C ILE A 421 -2.20 16.75 13.03
N ASP A 422 -2.72 17.88 13.49
CA ASP A 422 -2.29 19.23 13.09
C ASP A 422 -2.00 20.05 14.35
N VAL A 423 -0.76 19.97 14.82
CA VAL A 423 -0.25 20.66 16.01
C VAL A 423 1.00 21.46 15.61
N PRO A 424 0.86 22.76 15.31
CA PRO A 424 1.96 23.60 14.88
C PRO A 424 3.10 23.72 15.88
N GLU A 425 2.80 23.57 17.16
CA GLU A 425 3.72 23.75 18.27
C GLU A 425 4.71 22.60 18.47
N ILE A 426 4.61 21.50 17.69
CA ILE A 426 5.56 20.39 17.77
C ILE A 426 6.94 20.84 17.33
N VAL A 427 7.93 20.72 18.23
CA VAL A 427 9.33 21.13 17.99
C VAL A 427 10.32 19.99 18.21
N ASN A 428 9.91 18.87 18.80
CA ASN A 428 10.75 17.71 18.98
C ASN A 428 10.01 16.45 18.50
N LEU A 429 10.67 15.65 17.68
CA LEU A 429 10.25 14.31 17.29
C LEU A 429 11.32 13.33 17.72
N VAL A 430 10.94 12.28 18.40
CA VAL A 430 11.85 11.26 18.95
C VAL A 430 11.51 9.92 18.33
N PHE A 431 12.41 9.39 17.51
CA PHE A 431 12.29 8.06 16.91
C PHE A 431 12.93 7.02 17.85
N PHE A 432 12.11 6.38 18.65
CA PHE A 432 12.51 5.30 19.56
C PHE A 432 11.92 3.95 19.10
N LYS A 433 11.70 3.83 17.80
CA LYS A 433 11.34 2.60 17.07
C LYS A 433 12.01 2.56 15.70
N ILE A 434 12.24 1.36 15.21
CA ILE A 434 12.70 1.14 13.85
C ILE A 434 11.52 1.35 12.89
N VAL A 435 11.70 2.24 11.91
CA VAL A 435 10.74 2.50 10.82
C VAL A 435 11.33 1.93 9.54
N ARG A 436 10.57 1.09 8.82
CA ARG A 436 11.03 0.47 7.56
C ARG A 436 10.30 1.04 6.34
N SER A 437 9.16 1.68 6.53
CA SER A 437 8.41 2.34 5.46
C SER A 437 8.85 3.79 5.32
N LYS A 438 9.39 4.14 4.16
CA LYS A 438 9.84 5.49 3.82
C LYS A 438 8.66 6.48 3.86
N THR A 439 7.51 6.10 3.32
CA THR A 439 6.29 6.89 3.39
C THR A 439 5.90 7.20 4.84
N LYS A 440 5.92 6.19 5.72
CA LYS A 440 5.60 6.36 7.13
C LYS A 440 6.61 7.28 7.83
N PHE A 441 7.89 7.12 7.53
CA PHE A 441 8.96 7.96 8.04
C PHE A 441 8.73 9.44 7.71
N TRP A 442 8.45 9.76 6.44
CA TRP A 442 8.18 11.14 6.02
C TRP A 442 6.87 11.69 6.57
N GLN A 443 5.85 10.86 6.75
CA GLN A 443 4.61 11.27 7.43
C GLN A 443 4.86 11.64 8.90
N MET A 444 5.72 10.89 9.59
CA MET A 444 6.12 11.17 10.97
C MET A 444 6.93 12.46 11.06
N ILE A 445 7.94 12.66 10.20
CA ILE A 445 8.68 13.93 10.10
C ILE A 445 7.74 15.10 9.81
N GLY A 446 6.78 14.89 8.94
CA GLY A 446 5.75 15.87 8.59
C GLY A 446 4.93 16.41 9.78
N ARG A 447 4.99 15.76 10.96
CA ARG A 447 4.33 16.29 12.17
C ARG A 447 5.00 17.55 12.70
N GLY A 448 6.30 17.71 12.51
CA GLY A 448 7.07 18.88 12.95
C GLY A 448 7.12 20.04 11.95
N THR A 449 6.70 19.87 10.73
CA THR A 449 6.93 20.84 9.64
C THR A 449 6.06 22.09 9.66
N ARG A 450 5.05 22.18 10.53
CA ARG A 450 4.16 23.33 10.60
C ARG A 450 4.86 24.58 11.06
N LEU A 451 4.55 25.71 10.42
CA LEU A 451 4.90 27.03 10.92
C LEU A 451 4.15 27.33 12.22
N CYS A 452 4.79 27.98 13.17
CA CYS A 452 4.17 28.44 14.38
C CYS A 452 4.73 29.82 14.77
N GLU A 453 3.92 30.84 14.61
CA GLU A 453 4.26 32.21 15.00
C GLU A 453 4.24 32.35 16.51
N ASN A 454 5.13 33.19 17.05
CA ASN A 454 5.23 33.53 18.47
C ASN A 454 5.33 32.29 19.38
N LEU A 455 5.97 31.20 18.92
CA LEU A 455 6.05 29.97 19.70
C LEU A 455 6.85 30.12 20.97
N TYR A 456 8.00 30.75 20.90
CA TYR A 456 8.93 30.86 22.04
C TYR A 456 8.68 32.11 22.89
N SER A 457 8.38 33.23 22.25
CA SER A 457 8.00 34.50 22.85
C SER A 457 7.38 35.39 21.76
N PRO A 458 6.77 36.54 22.09
CA PRO A 458 6.36 37.51 21.07
C PRO A 458 7.49 37.83 20.08
N GLN A 459 7.19 37.72 18.78
CA GLN A 459 8.14 37.93 17.66
C GLN A 459 9.25 36.87 17.53
N LYS A 460 9.15 35.75 18.26
CA LYS A 460 10.04 34.60 18.11
C LYS A 460 9.29 33.39 17.60
N ASP A 461 9.32 33.20 16.28
CA ASP A 461 8.63 32.13 15.56
C ASP A 461 9.45 30.85 15.58
N LYS A 462 8.78 29.75 15.30
CA LYS A 462 9.38 28.45 15.07
C LYS A 462 10.21 28.48 13.78
N LYS A 463 11.54 28.30 13.88
CA LYS A 463 12.46 28.32 12.75
C LYS A 463 12.83 26.93 12.24
N PHE A 464 12.86 25.93 13.13
CA PHE A 464 13.18 24.54 12.85
C PHE A 464 12.58 23.66 13.94
N PHE A 465 12.62 22.35 13.75
CA PHE A 465 12.27 21.35 14.77
C PHE A 465 13.35 20.26 14.80
N TYR A 466 13.55 19.63 15.95
CA TYR A 466 14.48 18.53 16.10
C TYR A 466 13.83 17.19 15.76
N VAL A 467 14.63 16.32 15.16
CA VAL A 467 14.35 14.90 14.94
C VAL A 467 15.47 14.10 15.61
N PHE A 468 15.22 13.58 16.79
CA PHE A 468 16.14 12.68 17.49
C PHE A 468 15.90 11.25 17.03
N ASP A 469 16.91 10.60 16.49
CA ASP A 469 16.83 9.21 16.04
C ASP A 469 17.77 8.32 16.83
N TYR A 470 17.20 7.46 17.65
CA TYR A 470 17.92 6.49 18.46
C TYR A 470 17.99 5.09 17.80
N CYS A 471 17.37 4.90 16.62
CA CYS A 471 17.16 3.60 15.98
C CYS A 471 17.72 3.49 14.56
N GLN A 472 18.64 4.38 14.16
CA GLN A 472 19.30 4.39 12.84
C GLN A 472 18.33 4.51 11.63
N ASN A 473 17.19 5.14 11.82
CA ASN A 473 16.27 5.36 10.71
C ASN A 473 16.83 6.35 9.70
N LEU A 474 17.54 7.38 10.18
CA LEU A 474 18.15 8.43 9.35
C LEU A 474 19.20 7.83 8.41
N GLU A 475 20.11 7.03 8.94
CA GLU A 475 21.14 6.34 8.17
C GLU A 475 20.55 5.30 7.20
N TYR A 476 19.55 4.56 7.66
CA TYR A 476 18.85 3.57 6.83
C TYR A 476 18.22 4.22 5.60
N PHE A 477 17.49 5.33 5.77
CA PHE A 477 16.85 6.01 4.65
C PHE A 477 17.81 6.86 3.83
N ALA A 478 18.93 7.30 4.38
CA ALA A 478 19.99 7.95 3.62
C ALA A 478 20.72 6.97 2.69
N ALA A 479 20.94 5.73 3.13
CA ALA A 479 21.62 4.70 2.34
C ALA A 479 20.72 4.02 1.28
N ASN A 480 19.42 3.91 1.52
CA ASN A 480 18.47 3.17 0.68
C ASN A 480 17.60 4.10 -0.19
N LEU A 481 18.19 4.69 -1.21
CA LEU A 481 17.52 5.58 -2.16
C LEU A 481 16.56 4.86 -3.15
N GLY A 482 16.41 3.54 -3.11
CA GLY A 482 15.76 2.77 -4.17
C GLY A 482 14.76 1.68 -3.80
N SER A 483 14.50 1.40 -2.53
CA SER A 483 13.56 0.32 -2.18
C SER A 483 12.13 0.83 -2.08
N THR A 484 11.34 0.58 -3.10
CA THR A 484 9.89 0.64 -3.00
C THR A 484 9.41 -0.62 -2.28
N ASP A 485 8.83 -0.47 -1.10
CA ASP A 485 8.11 -1.55 -0.41
C ASP A 485 6.98 -2.09 -1.29
N GLY A 486 7.29 -3.18 -1.99
CA GLY A 486 6.44 -3.77 -3.03
C GLY A 486 5.56 -4.94 -2.59
N SER A 487 5.32 -5.21 -1.31
CA SER A 487 4.50 -6.36 -0.92
C SER A 487 3.01 -6.16 -1.23
N ASN A 488 2.48 -6.97 -2.14
CA ASN A 488 1.04 -7.16 -2.31
C ASN A 488 0.53 -7.91 -1.08
N ASN A 489 0.03 -7.21 -0.08
CA ASN A 489 -0.60 -7.84 1.08
C ASN A 489 -1.98 -8.40 0.68
N GLU A 490 -1.97 -9.55 -0.02
CA GLU A 490 -3.19 -10.33 -0.21
C GLU A 490 -3.66 -10.88 1.13
N SER A 491 -4.99 -10.93 1.32
CA SER A 491 -5.55 -11.53 2.51
C SER A 491 -5.17 -13.01 2.62
N LEU A 492 -5.06 -13.52 3.85
CA LEU A 492 -4.74 -14.94 4.07
C LEU A 492 -5.75 -15.87 3.38
N GLY A 493 -7.03 -15.50 3.39
CA GLY A 493 -8.07 -16.24 2.68
C GLY A 493 -7.83 -16.31 1.16
N THR A 494 -7.40 -15.19 0.55
CA THR A 494 -7.00 -15.16 -0.86
C THR A 494 -5.80 -16.08 -1.14
N LYS A 495 -4.80 -16.03 -0.27
CA LYS A 495 -3.59 -16.88 -0.40
C LYS A 495 -3.93 -18.36 -0.30
N ILE A 496 -4.80 -18.75 0.63
CA ILE A 496 -5.28 -20.14 0.76
C ILE A 496 -6.08 -20.57 -0.48
N PHE A 497 -7.00 -19.73 -0.94
CA PHE A 497 -7.78 -19.99 -2.14
C PHE A 497 -6.88 -20.27 -3.35
N LYS A 498 -5.90 -19.41 -3.59
CA LYS A 498 -4.92 -19.59 -4.68
C LYS A 498 -4.10 -20.86 -4.51
N LYS A 499 -3.59 -21.15 -3.31
CA LYS A 499 -2.81 -22.38 -3.05
C LYS A 499 -3.62 -23.66 -3.27
N ARG A 500 -4.91 -23.67 -2.93
CA ARG A 500 -5.80 -24.79 -3.24
C ARG A 500 -6.00 -24.98 -4.73
N ILE A 501 -6.14 -23.89 -5.50
CA ILE A 501 -6.18 -23.95 -6.97
C ILE A 501 -4.88 -24.53 -7.53
N GLU A 502 -3.72 -24.07 -7.05
CA GLU A 502 -2.42 -24.60 -7.48
C GLU A 502 -2.28 -26.10 -7.20
N ILE A 503 -2.79 -26.59 -6.05
CA ILE A 503 -2.81 -28.04 -5.72
C ILE A 503 -3.71 -28.81 -6.70
N LEU A 504 -4.89 -28.30 -7.01
CA LEU A 504 -5.79 -28.93 -7.99
C LEU A 504 -5.16 -29.00 -9.38
N GLU A 505 -4.45 -27.95 -9.79
CA GLU A 505 -3.70 -27.90 -11.03
C GLU A 505 -2.56 -28.92 -11.04
N ALA A 506 -1.76 -28.98 -9.97
CA ALA A 506 -0.67 -29.94 -9.84
C ALA A 506 -1.18 -31.40 -9.89
N LEU A 507 -2.29 -31.69 -9.23
CA LEU A 507 -2.92 -33.02 -9.26
C LEU A 507 -3.42 -33.38 -10.67
N GLN A 508 -3.96 -32.43 -11.41
CA GLN A 508 -4.44 -32.61 -12.78
C GLN A 508 -3.29 -32.80 -13.78
N SER A 509 -2.17 -32.14 -13.56
CA SER A 509 -1.00 -32.17 -14.44
C SER A 509 -0.08 -33.39 -14.19
N LYS A 510 -0.38 -34.17 -13.16
CA LYS A 510 0.44 -35.32 -12.76
C LYS A 510 0.47 -36.39 -13.83
N LYS A 511 1.66 -36.80 -14.28
CA LYS A 511 1.87 -37.83 -15.29
C LYS A 511 1.56 -39.26 -14.80
N ASN A 512 1.67 -39.51 -13.49
CA ASN A 512 1.39 -40.80 -12.85
C ASN A 512 -0.08 -40.90 -12.46
N PRO A 513 -0.64 -42.14 -12.34
CA PRO A 513 -2.00 -42.32 -11.85
C PRO A 513 -2.20 -41.67 -10.49
N ILE A 514 -3.28 -40.93 -10.34
CA ILE A 514 -3.64 -40.25 -9.08
C ILE A 514 -4.03 -41.35 -8.05
N THR A 515 -3.44 -41.29 -6.86
CA THR A 515 -3.74 -42.18 -5.74
C THR A 515 -5.16 -41.98 -5.17
N THR A 516 -5.64 -42.89 -4.34
CA THR A 516 -6.95 -42.76 -3.68
C THR A 516 -7.00 -41.52 -2.81
N ASP A 517 -5.93 -41.24 -2.02
CA ASP A 517 -5.82 -40.07 -1.13
C ASP A 517 -5.81 -38.78 -1.94
N GLU A 518 -5.12 -38.74 -3.08
CA GLU A 518 -5.10 -37.60 -3.99
C GLU A 518 -6.44 -37.30 -4.62
N LYS A 519 -7.20 -38.35 -5.00
CA LYS A 519 -8.59 -38.21 -5.50
C LYS A 519 -9.52 -37.67 -4.44
N GLU A 520 -9.39 -38.14 -3.21
CA GLU A 520 -10.17 -37.63 -2.09
C GLU A 520 -9.83 -36.18 -1.80
N LEU A 521 -8.52 -35.80 -1.77
CA LEU A 521 -8.09 -34.42 -1.61
C LEU A 521 -8.64 -33.53 -2.72
N GLN A 522 -8.53 -33.93 -3.98
CA GLN A 522 -9.08 -33.21 -5.13
C GLN A 522 -10.57 -32.93 -4.97
N LYS A 523 -11.36 -33.96 -4.59
CA LYS A 523 -12.79 -33.84 -4.37
C LYS A 523 -13.10 -32.86 -3.23
N ASN A 524 -12.42 -33.02 -2.10
CA ASN A 524 -12.63 -32.17 -0.92
C ASN A 524 -12.28 -30.70 -1.22
N MET A 525 -11.12 -30.43 -1.83
CA MET A 525 -10.71 -29.06 -2.20
C MET A 525 -11.65 -28.43 -3.22
N THR A 526 -12.08 -29.18 -4.23
CA THR A 526 -13.06 -28.70 -5.21
C THR A 526 -14.37 -28.33 -4.52
N SER A 527 -14.84 -29.16 -3.58
CA SER A 527 -16.05 -28.89 -2.81
C SER A 527 -15.92 -27.65 -1.92
N GLU A 528 -14.80 -27.50 -1.21
CA GLU A 528 -14.53 -26.32 -0.35
C GLU A 528 -14.47 -25.02 -1.17
N LEU A 529 -13.79 -25.04 -2.31
CA LEU A 529 -13.69 -23.88 -3.21
C LEU A 529 -15.04 -23.56 -3.86
N HIS A 530 -15.78 -24.57 -4.33
CA HIS A 530 -17.12 -24.40 -4.87
C HIS A 530 -18.08 -23.80 -3.83
N GLU A 531 -18.02 -24.27 -2.59
CA GLU A 531 -18.84 -23.74 -1.51
C GLU A 531 -18.52 -22.27 -1.22
N LEU A 532 -17.24 -21.87 -1.24
CA LEU A 532 -16.84 -20.47 -1.12
C LEU A 532 -17.43 -19.63 -2.25
N VAL A 533 -17.36 -20.10 -3.49
CA VAL A 533 -17.89 -19.37 -4.66
C VAL A 533 -19.42 -19.35 -4.65
N SER A 534 -20.08 -20.42 -4.26
CA SER A 534 -21.55 -20.51 -4.19
C SER A 534 -22.14 -19.53 -3.18
N ASN A 535 -21.39 -19.22 -2.11
CA ASN A 535 -21.76 -18.25 -1.08
C ASN A 535 -21.32 -16.80 -1.41
N MET A 536 -20.80 -16.53 -2.62
CA MET A 536 -20.58 -15.17 -3.11
C MET A 536 -21.89 -14.58 -3.59
N THR A 537 -22.37 -13.53 -2.91
CA THR A 537 -23.62 -12.87 -3.30
C THR A 537 -23.38 -11.72 -4.28
N VAL A 538 -24.16 -11.70 -5.36
CA VAL A 538 -24.11 -10.63 -6.37
C VAL A 538 -24.67 -9.29 -5.86
N ASP A 539 -25.26 -9.26 -4.68
CA ASP A 539 -25.67 -8.02 -4.02
C ASP A 539 -24.47 -7.21 -3.53
N ASN A 540 -23.37 -7.90 -3.24
CA ASN A 540 -22.11 -7.26 -2.95
C ASN A 540 -21.52 -6.62 -4.22
N VAL A 541 -21.16 -5.33 -4.15
CA VAL A 541 -20.65 -4.55 -5.29
C VAL A 541 -19.36 -5.14 -5.87
N ILE A 542 -18.50 -5.74 -5.03
CA ILE A 542 -17.24 -6.36 -5.44
C ILE A 542 -17.54 -7.63 -6.25
N VAL A 543 -18.43 -8.46 -5.75
CA VAL A 543 -18.88 -9.71 -6.40
C VAL A 543 -19.61 -9.41 -7.70
N ARG A 544 -20.47 -8.39 -7.70
CA ARG A 544 -21.26 -7.99 -8.85
C ARG A 544 -20.40 -7.59 -10.05
N ALA A 545 -19.26 -6.96 -9.82
CA ALA A 545 -18.31 -6.61 -10.88
C ALA A 545 -17.78 -7.84 -11.64
N LYS A 546 -17.81 -9.01 -11.00
CA LYS A 546 -17.37 -10.32 -11.51
C LYS A 546 -18.51 -11.34 -11.67
N ARG A 547 -19.74 -10.86 -11.70
CA ARG A 547 -20.98 -11.67 -11.72
C ARG A 547 -20.93 -12.79 -12.74
N ARG A 548 -20.43 -12.55 -13.96
CA ARG A 548 -20.32 -13.55 -15.03
C ARG A 548 -19.55 -14.80 -14.58
N PHE A 549 -18.42 -14.59 -13.91
CA PHE A 549 -17.56 -15.69 -13.45
C PHE A 549 -18.17 -16.38 -12.22
N VAL A 550 -18.75 -15.61 -11.30
CA VAL A 550 -19.44 -16.17 -10.13
C VAL A 550 -20.61 -17.04 -10.55
N GLU A 551 -21.48 -16.60 -11.47
CA GLU A 551 -22.59 -17.39 -11.98
C GLU A 551 -22.11 -18.64 -12.72
N LYS A 552 -21.02 -18.56 -13.50
CA LYS A 552 -20.43 -19.71 -14.19
C LYS A 552 -19.97 -20.77 -13.21
N TYR A 553 -19.24 -20.40 -12.15
CA TYR A 553 -18.64 -21.33 -11.20
C TYR A 553 -19.49 -21.63 -9.97
N LYS A 554 -20.70 -21.09 -9.87
CA LYS A 554 -21.75 -21.60 -8.96
C LYS A 554 -22.27 -22.95 -9.37
N ASP A 555 -22.22 -23.26 -10.65
CA ASP A 555 -22.58 -24.60 -11.14
C ASP A 555 -21.37 -25.54 -10.94
N ILE A 556 -21.59 -26.59 -10.16
CA ILE A 556 -20.57 -27.60 -9.87
C ILE A 556 -20.07 -28.31 -11.15
N SER A 557 -20.90 -28.39 -12.20
CA SER A 557 -20.51 -28.98 -13.47
C SER A 557 -19.34 -28.23 -14.13
N SER A 558 -19.28 -26.93 -13.95
CA SER A 558 -18.17 -26.10 -14.44
C SER A 558 -16.82 -26.44 -13.80
N TRP A 559 -16.81 -27.12 -12.65
CA TRP A 559 -15.59 -27.57 -11.98
C TRP A 559 -15.07 -28.90 -12.50
N SER A 560 -15.90 -29.66 -13.20
CA SER A 560 -15.51 -30.95 -13.80
C SER A 560 -14.82 -30.79 -15.15
N GLU A 561 -14.90 -29.66 -15.83
CA GLU A 561 -14.16 -29.37 -17.05
C GLU A 561 -12.65 -29.43 -16.80
N THR A 562 -11.90 -30.05 -17.69
CA THR A 562 -10.46 -30.18 -17.58
C THR A 562 -9.74 -29.07 -18.37
N GLY A 563 -8.74 -28.44 -17.75
CA GLY A 563 -7.88 -27.45 -18.44
C GLY A 563 -7.23 -26.43 -17.53
N ILE A 564 -5.96 -26.11 -17.76
CA ILE A 564 -5.16 -25.16 -17.00
C ILE A 564 -5.78 -23.76 -17.06
N THR A 565 -6.30 -23.35 -18.20
CA THR A 565 -6.94 -22.05 -18.42
C THR A 565 -8.12 -21.77 -17.46
N LYS A 566 -8.79 -22.83 -16.99
CA LYS A 566 -9.88 -22.74 -16.02
C LYS A 566 -9.38 -22.34 -14.63
N TYR A 567 -8.31 -22.94 -14.18
CA TYR A 567 -7.74 -22.65 -12.86
C TYR A 567 -7.16 -21.24 -12.79
N ASP A 568 -6.50 -20.78 -13.85
CA ASP A 568 -6.06 -19.37 -13.98
C ASP A 568 -7.26 -18.42 -13.94
N GLU A 569 -8.34 -18.71 -14.68
CA GLU A 569 -9.57 -17.89 -14.65
C GLU A 569 -10.16 -17.81 -13.24
N ILE A 570 -10.31 -18.95 -12.55
CA ILE A 570 -10.84 -19.01 -11.17
C ILE A 570 -9.94 -18.24 -10.22
N SER A 571 -8.64 -18.46 -10.28
CA SER A 571 -7.65 -17.78 -9.43
C SER A 571 -7.67 -16.26 -9.61
N ARG A 572 -7.64 -15.79 -10.85
CA ARG A 572 -7.60 -14.37 -11.19
C ARG A 572 -8.90 -13.64 -10.90
N GLU A 573 -10.03 -14.26 -11.21
CA GLU A 573 -11.32 -13.58 -11.20
C GLU A 573 -12.09 -13.73 -9.88
N LEU A 574 -11.86 -14.82 -9.12
CA LEU A 574 -12.66 -15.18 -7.95
C LEU A 574 -11.91 -15.14 -6.62
N SER A 575 -10.58 -15.32 -6.59
CA SER A 575 -9.82 -15.51 -5.34
C SER A 575 -9.93 -14.33 -4.35
N ASN A 576 -10.09 -13.12 -4.85
CA ASN A 576 -10.17 -11.89 -4.05
C ASN A 576 -11.62 -11.46 -3.73
N LEU A 577 -12.61 -12.26 -4.12
CA LEU A 577 -14.00 -11.90 -3.90
C LEU A 577 -14.46 -12.29 -2.49
N PRO A 578 -15.23 -11.44 -1.81
CA PRO A 578 -15.80 -11.78 -0.51
C PRO A 578 -16.88 -12.85 -0.64
N SER A 579 -16.81 -13.87 0.22
CA SER A 579 -17.85 -14.89 0.41
C SER A 579 -18.57 -14.66 1.74
N GLN A 580 -19.84 -15.05 1.82
CA GLN A 580 -20.57 -15.06 3.09
C GLN A 580 -20.07 -16.15 4.04
N LYS A 581 -19.47 -17.21 3.47
CA LYS A 581 -18.79 -18.24 4.25
C LYS A 581 -17.41 -17.74 4.62
N THR A 582 -17.25 -17.30 5.87
CA THR A 582 -15.98 -16.89 6.44
C THR A 582 -15.58 -17.80 7.57
N ASP A 583 -14.30 -18.13 7.65
CA ASP A 583 -13.71 -18.76 8.82
C ASP A 583 -13.15 -17.65 9.72
N PRO A 584 -13.63 -17.47 10.95
CA PRO A 584 -13.14 -16.42 11.85
C PRO A 584 -11.80 -16.76 12.51
N ASP A 585 -11.37 -18.01 12.46
CA ASP A 585 -10.16 -18.52 13.13
C ASP A 585 -8.92 -18.25 12.25
N GLU A 586 -8.23 -17.14 12.50
CA GLU A 586 -7.04 -16.73 11.74
C GLU A 586 -5.86 -17.69 11.99
N GLU A 587 -5.70 -18.22 13.21
CA GLU A 587 -4.66 -19.19 13.53
C GLU A 587 -4.86 -20.50 12.76
N ALA A 588 -6.09 -20.98 12.72
CA ALA A 588 -6.45 -22.16 11.91
C ALA A 588 -6.18 -21.94 10.41
N LYS A 589 -6.47 -20.76 9.89
CA LYS A 589 -6.14 -20.40 8.49
C LYS A 589 -4.63 -20.36 8.24
N HIS A 590 -3.84 -19.84 9.17
CA HIS A 590 -2.37 -19.87 9.04
C HIS A 590 -1.86 -21.31 8.96
N PHE A 591 -2.40 -22.21 9.78
CA PHE A 591 -2.06 -23.62 9.72
C PHE A 591 -2.50 -24.25 8.39
N ASP A 592 -3.74 -24.01 7.95
CA ASP A 592 -4.23 -24.46 6.64
C ASP A 592 -3.31 -24.00 5.50
N PHE A 593 -2.79 -22.79 5.56
CA PHE A 593 -1.87 -22.26 4.57
C PHE A 593 -0.51 -22.96 4.59
N ILE A 594 0.05 -23.24 5.78
CA ILE A 594 1.29 -24.01 5.93
C ILE A 594 1.13 -25.42 5.34
N ILE A 595 0.04 -26.12 5.68
CA ILE A 595 -0.23 -27.47 5.18
C ILE A 595 -0.43 -27.45 3.66
N SER A 596 -1.18 -26.47 3.11
CA SER A 596 -1.37 -26.36 1.66
C SER A 596 -0.04 -26.16 0.92
N LYS A 597 0.89 -25.38 1.51
CA LYS A 597 2.26 -25.26 0.97
C LYS A 597 3.02 -26.59 1.02
N LEU A 598 2.94 -27.34 2.13
CA LEU A 598 3.58 -28.66 2.24
C LEU A 598 3.04 -29.63 1.20
N GLN A 599 1.72 -29.67 1.01
CA GLN A 599 1.07 -30.50 -0.01
C GLN A 599 1.59 -30.15 -1.42
N LEU A 600 1.73 -28.85 -1.71
CA LEU A 600 2.26 -28.38 -2.99
C LEU A 600 3.74 -28.74 -3.17
N CYS A 601 4.58 -28.54 -2.13
CA CYS A 601 5.98 -28.95 -2.16
C CYS A 601 6.12 -30.46 -2.41
N LEU A 602 5.26 -31.28 -1.81
CA LEU A 602 5.25 -32.73 -2.01
C LEU A 602 4.90 -33.12 -3.46
N LEU A 603 3.86 -32.45 -4.02
CA LEU A 603 3.44 -32.69 -5.41
C LEU A 603 4.51 -32.27 -6.43
N ASN A 604 5.22 -31.18 -6.16
CA ASN A 604 6.24 -30.62 -7.03
C ASN A 604 7.65 -31.16 -6.75
N ASN A 605 7.83 -32.08 -5.76
CA ASN A 605 9.11 -32.62 -5.30
C ASN A 605 10.11 -31.54 -4.82
N GLU A 606 9.62 -30.45 -4.24
CA GLU A 606 10.41 -29.32 -3.74
C GLU A 606 10.96 -29.62 -2.33
N LYS A 607 12.18 -30.14 -2.23
CA LYS A 607 12.78 -30.58 -0.97
C LYS A 607 13.11 -29.45 0.01
N LYS A 608 13.69 -28.33 -0.45
CA LYS A 608 14.13 -27.23 0.43
C LYS A 608 12.95 -26.53 1.11
N GLY A 609 11.91 -26.19 0.34
CA GLY A 609 10.70 -25.60 0.86
C GLY A 609 9.98 -26.52 1.82
N PHE A 610 9.94 -27.83 1.49
CA PHE A 610 9.33 -28.86 2.33
C PHE A 610 9.97 -28.94 3.71
N ILE A 611 11.29 -29.05 3.81
CA ILE A 611 12.03 -29.15 5.09
C ILE A 611 11.76 -27.93 6.00
N LYS A 612 11.75 -26.73 5.45
CA LYS A 612 11.48 -25.52 6.21
C LYS A 612 10.06 -25.52 6.80
N LEU A 613 9.08 -25.91 6.00
CA LEU A 613 7.66 -25.97 6.43
C LEU A 613 7.41 -27.13 7.39
N GLN A 614 8.07 -28.28 7.18
CA GLN A 614 8.09 -29.41 8.10
C GLN A 614 8.52 -29.00 9.49
N ASN A 615 9.64 -28.28 9.60
CA ASN A 615 10.15 -27.77 10.88
C ASN A 615 9.14 -26.85 11.57
N ASN A 616 8.40 -26.03 10.80
CA ASN A 616 7.35 -25.20 11.38
C ASN A 616 6.20 -26.04 11.96
N VAL A 617 5.76 -27.09 11.26
CA VAL A 617 4.69 -27.99 11.75
C VAL A 617 5.17 -28.75 12.99
N ARG A 618 6.43 -29.21 13.03
CA ARG A 618 7.02 -29.86 14.21
C ARG A 618 7.05 -28.93 15.43
N LYS A 619 7.44 -27.66 15.25
CA LYS A 619 7.37 -26.67 16.34
C LYS A 619 5.95 -26.44 16.85
N ILE A 620 4.97 -26.42 15.96
CA ILE A 620 3.56 -26.35 16.33
C ILE A 620 3.13 -27.59 17.12
N ALA A 621 3.55 -28.79 16.68
CA ALA A 621 3.26 -30.02 17.39
C ALA A 621 3.89 -30.04 18.79
N SER A 622 5.17 -29.66 18.94
CA SER A 622 5.83 -29.55 20.26
C SER A 622 5.14 -28.53 21.17
N ALA A 623 4.70 -27.36 20.62
CA ALA A 623 3.95 -26.39 21.40
C ALA A 623 2.57 -26.89 21.85
N LEU A 624 1.90 -27.75 21.07
CA LEU A 624 0.67 -28.41 21.46
C LEU A 624 0.91 -29.51 22.54
N GLU A 625 2.03 -30.22 22.44
CA GLU A 625 2.38 -31.23 23.43
C GLU A 625 2.45 -30.67 24.84
N LEU A 626 2.96 -29.46 25.02
CA LEU A 626 2.99 -28.76 26.30
C LEU A 626 1.60 -28.42 26.85
N LYS A 627 0.53 -28.56 26.07
CA LYS A 627 -0.86 -28.29 26.46
C LYS A 627 -1.67 -29.57 26.77
N ASP A 628 -1.02 -30.63 27.20
CA ASP A 628 -1.63 -31.92 27.56
C ASP A 628 -2.77 -31.79 28.60
N SER A 629 -2.73 -30.80 29.46
CA SER A 629 -3.80 -30.50 30.42
C SER A 629 -5.15 -30.22 29.75
N ILE A 630 -5.18 -29.81 28.48
CA ILE A 630 -6.41 -29.48 27.75
C ILE A 630 -7.01 -30.77 27.15
N PRO A 631 -8.25 -31.16 27.50
CA PRO A 631 -8.84 -32.40 27.01
C PRO A 631 -8.87 -32.55 25.48
N ALA A 632 -9.09 -31.47 24.76
CA ALA A 632 -9.11 -31.46 23.30
C ALA A 632 -7.73 -31.76 22.70
N VAL A 633 -6.65 -31.26 23.29
CA VAL A 633 -5.25 -31.55 22.92
C VAL A 633 -4.91 -32.98 23.32
N ARG A 634 -5.21 -33.39 24.55
CA ARG A 634 -4.95 -34.76 25.07
C ARG A 634 -5.56 -35.83 24.17
N SER A 635 -6.76 -35.62 23.65
CA SER A 635 -7.40 -36.54 22.73
C SER A 635 -6.66 -36.77 21.40
N LYS A 636 -5.75 -35.87 21.04
CA LYS A 636 -4.93 -35.92 19.83
C LYS A 636 -3.43 -36.12 20.12
N MET A 637 -3.08 -36.33 21.38
CA MET A 637 -1.67 -36.48 21.84
C MET A 637 -0.86 -37.52 21.07
N PRO A 638 -1.39 -38.74 20.78
CA PRO A 638 -0.64 -39.72 19.98
C PRO A 638 -0.21 -39.16 18.61
N LEU A 639 -1.12 -38.46 17.90
CA LEU A 639 -0.84 -37.87 16.61
C LEU A 639 0.16 -36.70 16.75
N ILE A 640 0.03 -35.89 17.78
CA ILE A 640 0.92 -34.76 18.05
C ILE A 640 2.35 -35.24 18.26
N GLN A 641 2.52 -36.27 19.07
CA GLN A 641 3.83 -36.88 19.36
C GLN A 641 4.45 -37.54 18.12
N GLU A 642 3.65 -38.25 17.29
CA GLU A 642 4.13 -38.82 16.03
C GLU A 642 4.68 -37.75 15.09
N ILE A 643 3.98 -36.61 14.93
CA ILE A 643 4.40 -35.50 14.07
C ILE A 643 5.71 -34.86 14.53
N ALA A 644 6.01 -34.89 15.83
CA ALA A 644 7.26 -34.36 16.37
C ALA A 644 8.47 -35.22 15.99
N THR A 645 8.29 -36.50 15.63
CA THR A 645 9.37 -37.45 15.28
C THR A 645 9.80 -37.31 13.81
N ASP A 646 11.05 -37.72 13.51
CA ASP A 646 11.54 -37.76 12.11
C ASP A 646 10.90 -38.92 11.34
N LEU A 647 10.64 -40.03 12.00
CA LEU A 647 10.09 -41.26 11.39
C LEU A 647 8.75 -41.03 10.69
N TRP A 648 7.89 -40.18 11.26
CA TRP A 648 6.58 -39.87 10.67
C TRP A 648 6.71 -39.17 9.31
N TRP A 649 7.76 -38.36 9.12
CA TRP A 649 8.01 -37.59 7.91
C TRP A 649 8.72 -38.38 6.80
N GLU A 650 9.34 -39.53 7.11
CA GLU A 650 10.06 -40.33 6.11
C GLU A 650 9.14 -40.90 5.01
N ASN A 651 7.90 -41.25 5.38
CA ASN A 651 6.92 -41.85 4.47
C ASN A 651 5.66 -40.98 4.30
N ILE A 652 5.84 -39.67 4.38
CA ILE A 652 4.73 -38.73 4.31
C ILE A 652 4.04 -38.77 2.96
N ASN A 653 2.72 -38.76 2.96
CA ASN A 653 1.89 -38.62 1.78
C ASN A 653 0.88 -37.48 1.95
N ILE A 654 0.17 -37.15 0.87
CA ILE A 654 -0.83 -36.09 0.85
C ILE A 654 -1.98 -36.36 1.84
N GLY A 655 -2.40 -37.60 1.98
CA GLY A 655 -3.43 -38.01 2.92
C GLY A 655 -3.04 -37.75 4.37
N ASN A 656 -1.79 -38.03 4.75
CA ASN A 656 -1.27 -37.72 6.08
C ASN A 656 -1.30 -36.21 6.35
N LEU A 657 -0.89 -35.37 5.40
CA LEU A 657 -0.91 -33.91 5.54
C LEU A 657 -2.35 -33.39 5.69
N GLU A 658 -3.30 -33.90 4.92
CA GLU A 658 -4.69 -33.51 5.05
C GLU A 658 -5.30 -34.01 6.37
N HIS A 659 -4.89 -35.20 6.84
CA HIS A 659 -5.32 -35.72 8.13
C HIS A 659 -4.89 -34.78 9.27
N ILE A 660 -3.61 -34.40 9.34
CA ILE A 660 -3.14 -33.48 10.39
C ILE A 660 -3.81 -32.10 10.28
N ARG A 661 -4.06 -31.62 9.08
CA ARG A 661 -4.80 -30.37 8.88
C ARG A 661 -6.17 -30.42 9.57
N LYS A 662 -6.93 -31.46 9.28
CA LYS A 662 -8.29 -31.64 9.85
C LYS A 662 -8.29 -31.86 11.36
N GLN A 663 -7.30 -32.59 11.89
CA GLN A 663 -7.25 -32.93 13.30
C GLN A 663 -6.71 -31.77 14.18
N LEU A 664 -5.75 -30.99 13.69
CA LEU A 664 -5.04 -30.02 14.52
C LEU A 664 -5.47 -28.58 14.31
N ARG A 665 -6.08 -28.22 13.17
CA ARG A 665 -6.37 -26.82 12.84
C ARG A 665 -7.15 -26.06 13.93
N SER A 666 -8.07 -26.70 14.61
CA SER A 666 -8.88 -26.11 15.67
C SER A 666 -8.14 -25.98 17.01
N LEU A 667 -7.00 -26.68 17.15
CA LEU A 667 -6.20 -26.66 18.36
C LEU A 667 -5.14 -25.56 18.34
N ILE A 668 -4.79 -25.02 17.16
CA ILE A 668 -3.71 -24.03 17.01
C ILE A 668 -3.95 -22.78 17.87
N ARG A 669 -5.20 -22.35 18.00
CA ARG A 669 -5.59 -21.23 18.88
C ARG A 669 -5.32 -21.46 20.38
N LEU A 670 -5.07 -22.73 20.77
CA LEU A 670 -4.77 -23.11 22.16
C LEU A 670 -3.26 -23.04 22.45
N ILE A 671 -2.45 -22.91 21.43
CA ILE A 671 -1.04 -22.58 21.59
C ILE A 671 -1.00 -21.14 22.09
N ASP A 672 -0.47 -20.94 23.29
CA ASP A 672 -0.18 -19.59 23.73
C ASP A 672 0.75 -18.98 22.68
N LYS A 673 0.37 -17.84 22.15
CA LYS A 673 1.38 -17.00 21.51
C LYS A 673 2.44 -16.89 22.57
N THR A 674 3.63 -17.43 22.31
CA THR A 674 4.77 -17.24 23.21
C THR A 674 4.85 -15.73 23.42
N GLU A 675 4.14 -15.22 24.42
CA GLU A 675 4.48 -13.96 25.03
C GLU A 675 5.85 -14.28 25.61
N LYS A 676 6.88 -13.91 24.87
CA LYS A 676 8.22 -13.90 25.41
C LYS A 676 8.06 -13.14 26.70
N ASN A 677 8.44 -13.72 27.83
CA ASN A 677 8.35 -13.09 29.12
C ASN A 677 8.91 -11.67 28.97
N ILE A 678 8.14 -10.67 29.45
CA ILE A 678 8.61 -9.30 29.41
C ILE A 678 9.75 -9.22 30.40
N ILE A 679 10.93 -8.91 29.91
CA ILE A 679 12.15 -8.87 30.70
C ILE A 679 12.54 -7.41 30.87
N TYR A 680 12.73 -7.00 32.12
CA TYR A 680 13.28 -5.70 32.49
C TYR A 680 14.72 -5.86 32.96
N THR A 681 15.61 -5.10 32.35
CA THR A 681 17.05 -5.11 32.67
C THR A 681 17.48 -3.71 33.05
N ASN A 682 18.62 -3.62 33.75
CA ASN A 682 19.26 -2.35 34.09
C ASN A 682 20.74 -2.37 33.66
N PHE A 683 21.02 -2.91 32.48
CA PHE A 683 22.37 -2.95 31.95
C PHE A 683 22.82 -1.58 31.49
N GLU A 684 24.09 -1.28 31.69
CA GLU A 684 24.67 -0.01 31.28
C GLU A 684 24.67 0.10 29.74
N ASP A 685 23.92 1.02 29.19
CA ASP A 685 23.95 1.34 27.76
C ASP A 685 24.92 2.48 27.51
N THR A 686 25.49 2.55 26.31
CA THR A 686 26.37 3.62 25.93
C THR A 686 25.64 4.55 24.96
N LEU A 687 25.49 5.81 25.35
CA LEU A 687 25.05 6.89 24.45
C LEU A 687 26.29 7.43 23.76
N GLY A 688 26.39 7.19 22.44
CA GLY A 688 27.48 7.76 21.64
C GLY A 688 27.33 9.26 21.39
N GLU A 689 28.32 9.86 20.76
CA GLU A 689 28.26 11.25 20.39
C GLU A 689 27.13 11.49 19.41
N SER A 690 26.31 12.51 19.67
CA SER A 690 25.23 12.89 18.79
C SER A 690 25.78 13.60 17.55
N GLU A 691 25.42 13.09 16.37
CA GLU A 691 25.79 13.72 15.10
C GLU A 691 24.59 14.42 14.47
N GLU A 692 24.74 15.70 14.14
CA GLU A 692 23.74 16.40 13.33
C GLU A 692 23.88 15.89 11.88
N ILE A 693 22.93 15.06 11.46
CA ILE A 693 22.84 14.58 10.08
C ILE A 693 22.05 15.62 9.29
N ASN A 694 22.69 16.20 8.29
CA ASN A 694 21.93 16.85 7.24
C ASN A 694 21.07 15.78 6.58
N LEU A 695 19.77 15.81 6.89
CA LEU A 695 18.81 15.14 6.01
C LEU A 695 19.05 15.79 4.65
N ASN A 696 19.79 15.09 3.78
CA ASN A 696 19.86 15.44 2.37
C ASN A 696 18.43 15.36 1.84
N LEU A 697 17.68 16.40 2.09
CA LEU A 697 16.57 16.83 1.29
C LEU A 697 17.28 17.14 -0.04
N ASN A 698 17.26 16.20 -0.98
CA ASN A 698 18.11 16.17 -2.16
C ASN A 698 18.15 17.52 -2.91
N VAL A 699 18.97 18.46 -2.48
CA VAL A 699 19.23 19.74 -3.17
C VAL A 699 20.05 19.53 -4.45
N GLY A 700 20.62 18.33 -4.63
CA GLY A 700 21.41 17.97 -5.81
C GLY A 700 20.66 17.23 -6.91
N THR A 701 19.35 16.92 -6.75
CA THR A 701 18.60 16.11 -7.69
C THR A 701 17.56 16.87 -8.51
N LEU A 702 17.30 18.13 -8.21
CA LEU A 702 16.33 18.93 -8.97
C LEU A 702 16.71 18.98 -10.46
N ASP A 703 17.97 19.23 -10.77
CA ASP A 703 18.44 19.26 -12.16
C ASP A 703 18.37 17.89 -12.84
N PHE A 704 18.75 16.81 -12.14
CA PHE A 704 18.75 15.47 -12.72
C PHE A 704 17.33 14.90 -12.87
N GLU A 705 16.46 15.11 -11.89
CA GLU A 705 15.05 14.70 -11.99
C GLU A 705 14.27 15.55 -12.99
N GLU A 706 14.55 16.82 -13.09
CA GLU A 706 14.00 17.68 -14.13
C GLU A 706 14.51 17.23 -15.51
N PHE A 707 15.79 16.91 -15.64
CA PHE A 707 16.36 16.31 -16.85
C PHE A 707 15.68 14.99 -17.23
N LYS A 708 15.48 14.05 -16.28
CA LYS A 708 14.73 12.82 -16.50
C LYS A 708 13.31 13.11 -16.99
N LYS A 709 12.64 14.09 -16.41
CA LYS A 709 11.29 14.49 -16.78
C LYS A 709 11.24 15.07 -18.20
N LYS A 710 12.10 16.02 -18.53
CA LYS A 710 12.24 16.57 -19.88
C LYS A 710 12.55 15.47 -20.88
N THR A 711 13.48 14.58 -20.53
CA THR A 711 13.87 13.43 -21.37
C THR A 711 12.68 12.49 -21.60
N ARG A 712 11.92 12.14 -20.56
CA ARG A 712 10.77 11.24 -20.70
C ARG A 712 9.67 11.81 -21.59
N VAL A 713 9.35 13.10 -21.44
CA VAL A 713 8.37 13.78 -22.30
C VAL A 713 8.85 13.74 -23.73
N PHE A 714 10.08 14.15 -23.98
CA PHE A 714 10.68 14.15 -25.32
C PHE A 714 10.68 12.75 -25.95
N LEU A 715 11.05 11.72 -25.21
CA LEU A 715 11.10 10.33 -25.69
C LEU A 715 9.71 9.81 -26.06
N ASN A 716 8.69 10.17 -25.29
CA ASN A 716 7.30 9.77 -25.57
C ASN A 716 6.73 10.47 -26.80
N GLU A 717 7.11 11.72 -27.03
CA GLU A 717 6.69 12.48 -28.21
C GLU A 717 7.45 12.07 -29.49
N HIS A 718 8.62 11.45 -29.34
CA HIS A 718 9.51 11.12 -30.46
C HIS A 718 9.80 9.61 -30.57
N LYS A 719 8.81 8.76 -30.23
CA LYS A 719 8.92 7.29 -30.36
C LYS A 719 9.12 6.82 -31.81
N ASP A 720 8.87 7.68 -32.77
CA ASP A 720 9.13 7.48 -34.20
C ASP A 720 10.61 7.56 -34.56
N LYS A 721 11.45 8.23 -33.75
CA LYS A 721 12.90 8.23 -33.98
C LYS A 721 13.49 6.84 -33.89
N LEU A 722 14.33 6.48 -34.87
CA LEU A 722 14.84 5.12 -35.06
C LEU A 722 15.47 4.54 -33.79
N VAL A 723 16.32 5.29 -33.08
CA VAL A 723 17.01 4.83 -31.88
C VAL A 723 16.06 4.60 -30.73
N ILE A 724 15.07 5.48 -30.53
CA ILE A 724 14.05 5.36 -29.47
C ILE A 724 13.14 4.15 -29.76
N ASN A 725 12.73 4.00 -31.02
CA ASN A 725 11.91 2.87 -31.48
C ASN A 725 12.64 1.53 -31.28
N LYS A 726 13.93 1.45 -31.62
CA LYS A 726 14.76 0.27 -31.35
C LYS A 726 14.79 -0.12 -29.90
N LEU A 727 14.97 0.87 -29.00
CA LEU A 727 15.00 0.66 -27.56
C LEU A 727 13.65 0.18 -27.01
N CYS A 728 12.54 0.76 -27.45
CA CYS A 728 11.19 0.35 -27.06
C CYS A 728 10.81 -1.04 -27.57
N ARG A 729 11.30 -1.43 -28.77
CA ARG A 729 10.98 -2.72 -29.42
C ARG A 729 11.99 -3.83 -29.17
N ASN A 730 12.88 -3.64 -28.23
CA ASN A 730 13.91 -4.62 -27.92
C ASN A 730 14.82 -4.99 -29.11
N THR A 731 15.00 -4.08 -30.06
CA THR A 731 15.94 -4.27 -31.16
C THR A 731 17.34 -3.86 -30.70
N PRO A 732 18.40 -4.59 -31.06
CA PRO A 732 19.77 -4.23 -30.70
C PRO A 732 20.14 -2.83 -31.17
N VAL A 733 20.79 -2.06 -30.32
CA VAL A 733 21.33 -0.74 -30.63
C VAL A 733 22.80 -0.84 -30.99
N THR A 734 23.27 0.07 -31.82
CA THR A 734 24.67 0.17 -32.22
C THR A 734 25.36 1.35 -31.56
N GLU A 735 26.70 1.40 -31.59
CA GLU A 735 27.45 2.57 -31.10
C GLU A 735 27.03 3.88 -31.79
N THR A 736 26.63 3.82 -33.05
CA THR A 736 26.14 4.97 -33.80
C THR A 736 24.80 5.45 -33.24
N ASP A 737 23.91 4.51 -32.92
CA ASP A 737 22.62 4.81 -32.27
C ASP A 737 22.85 5.47 -30.88
N LEU A 738 23.82 4.96 -30.10
CA LEU A 738 24.11 5.53 -28.78
C LEU A 738 24.73 6.93 -28.86
N LYS A 739 25.56 7.21 -29.87
CA LYS A 739 26.10 8.56 -30.11
C LYS A 739 25.02 9.54 -30.51
N GLU A 740 24.07 9.10 -31.36
CA GLU A 740 22.92 9.93 -31.70
C GLU A 740 22.05 10.20 -30.47
N LEU A 741 21.81 9.17 -29.61
CA LEU A 741 21.08 9.31 -28.36
C LEU A 741 21.76 10.28 -27.41
N GLU A 742 23.08 10.18 -27.25
CA GLU A 742 23.86 11.08 -26.39
C GLU A 742 23.73 12.52 -26.84
N LYS A 743 23.78 12.77 -28.16
CA LYS A 743 23.62 14.10 -28.74
C LYS A 743 22.24 14.69 -28.45
N ILE A 744 21.20 13.86 -28.55
CA ILE A 744 19.82 14.25 -28.22
C ILE A 744 19.70 14.57 -26.72
N LEU A 745 20.25 13.73 -25.88
CA LEU A 745 20.17 13.90 -24.42
C LEU A 745 20.98 15.12 -23.93
N LEU A 746 22.12 15.43 -24.55
CA LEU A 746 22.90 16.63 -24.27
C LEU A 746 22.09 17.90 -24.55
N GLN A 747 21.37 17.96 -25.64
CA GLN A 747 20.49 19.10 -25.94
C GLN A 747 19.37 19.25 -24.90
N LEU A 748 18.83 18.15 -24.40
CA LEU A 748 17.81 18.16 -23.34
C LEU A 748 18.35 18.51 -21.96
N ALA A 749 19.65 18.28 -21.76
CA ALA A 749 20.38 18.62 -20.54
C ALA A 749 20.92 20.08 -20.57
N ASP A 750 20.50 20.90 -21.53
CA ASP A 750 21.03 22.26 -21.73
C ASP A 750 22.57 22.28 -21.83
N ASP A 751 23.14 21.28 -22.57
CA ASP A 751 24.58 21.00 -22.73
C ASP A 751 25.35 20.65 -21.45
N ASN A 752 24.65 20.28 -20.36
CA ASN A 752 25.27 19.85 -19.12
C ASN A 752 25.73 18.37 -19.20
N ALA A 753 27.01 18.18 -19.47
CA ALA A 753 27.61 16.83 -19.59
C ALA A 753 27.61 16.03 -18.27
N GLU A 754 27.55 16.69 -17.12
CA GLU A 754 27.51 16.04 -15.81
C GLU A 754 26.21 15.26 -15.61
N LEU A 755 25.08 15.79 -16.09
CA LEU A 755 23.79 15.10 -16.09
C LEU A 755 23.81 13.83 -16.96
N ILE A 756 24.49 13.89 -18.09
CA ILE A 756 24.65 12.74 -18.97
C ILE A 756 25.54 11.66 -18.35
N ASN A 757 26.66 12.07 -17.74
CA ASN A 757 27.55 11.11 -17.06
C ASN A 757 26.83 10.44 -15.90
N ARG A 758 26.08 11.19 -15.12
CA ARG A 758 25.24 10.65 -14.04
C ARG A 758 24.16 9.70 -14.56
N ALA A 759 23.57 9.97 -15.73
CA ALA A 759 22.63 9.05 -16.39
C ALA A 759 23.29 7.73 -16.80
N LYS A 760 24.53 7.80 -17.33
CA LYS A 760 25.33 6.61 -17.68
C LYS A 760 25.69 5.78 -16.46
N GLU A 761 26.15 6.41 -15.39
CA GLU A 761 26.56 5.74 -14.16
C GLU A 761 25.39 5.05 -13.45
N ASN A 762 24.28 5.77 -13.25
CA ASN A 762 23.11 5.27 -12.54
C ASN A 762 22.39 4.14 -13.26
N SER A 763 22.54 4.02 -14.58
CA SER A 763 21.79 3.04 -15.40
C SER A 763 22.69 2.10 -16.19
N GLU A 764 24.01 2.07 -15.95
CA GLU A 764 24.96 1.23 -16.67
C GLU A 764 24.95 1.48 -18.20
N GLY A 765 24.66 2.72 -18.60
CA GLY A 765 24.66 3.16 -19.98
C GLY A 765 23.44 3.95 -20.41
N LEU A 766 23.58 4.75 -21.49
CA LEU A 766 22.49 5.61 -21.97
C LEU A 766 21.29 4.86 -22.52
N GLY A 767 21.50 3.72 -23.17
CA GLY A 767 20.41 2.93 -23.71
C GLY A 767 19.54 2.33 -22.61
N LEU A 768 20.15 1.84 -21.53
CA LEU A 768 19.43 1.37 -20.35
C LEU A 768 18.77 2.52 -19.61
N PHE A 769 19.41 3.69 -19.51
CA PHE A 769 18.79 4.89 -18.96
C PHE A 769 17.50 5.24 -19.71
N VAL A 770 17.56 5.31 -21.03
CA VAL A 770 16.37 5.61 -21.84
C VAL A 770 15.30 4.52 -21.69
N ARG A 771 15.67 3.24 -21.72
CA ARG A 771 14.73 2.15 -21.47
C ARG A 771 14.06 2.26 -20.10
N SER A 772 14.80 2.68 -19.08
CA SER A 772 14.22 2.88 -17.74
C SER A 772 13.15 3.98 -17.70
N LEU A 773 13.20 4.92 -18.62
CA LEU A 773 12.24 6.01 -18.75
C LEU A 773 11.00 5.65 -19.57
N VAL A 774 11.18 4.87 -20.66
CA VAL A 774 10.09 4.57 -21.61
C VAL A 774 9.55 3.15 -21.49
N GLY A 775 10.29 2.22 -20.89
CA GLY A 775 9.97 0.80 -20.85
C GLY A 775 10.12 0.11 -22.21
N LEU A 776 9.75 -1.18 -22.25
CA LEU A 776 9.57 -1.91 -23.50
C LEU A 776 8.10 -1.87 -23.94
N GLU A 777 7.84 -1.90 -25.23
CA GLU A 777 6.49 -2.18 -25.73
C GLU A 777 6.06 -3.58 -25.23
N ARG A 778 4.82 -3.69 -24.74
CA ARG A 778 4.32 -4.96 -24.17
C ARG A 778 4.40 -6.11 -25.18
N ILE A 779 4.17 -5.83 -26.46
CA ILE A 779 4.28 -6.81 -27.54
C ILE A 779 5.73 -7.30 -27.62
N ALA A 780 6.70 -6.41 -27.62
CA ALA A 780 8.11 -6.76 -27.70
C ALA A 780 8.60 -7.56 -26.47
N ALA A 781 8.13 -7.19 -25.27
CA ALA A 781 8.40 -7.94 -24.06
C ALA A 781 7.78 -9.35 -24.08
N THR A 782 6.55 -9.47 -24.58
CA THR A 782 5.87 -10.77 -24.73
C THR A 782 6.53 -11.65 -25.78
N GLU A 783 6.92 -11.06 -26.91
CA GLU A 783 7.65 -11.77 -27.98
C GLU A 783 9.02 -12.27 -27.52
N ALA A 784 9.73 -11.47 -26.72
CA ALA A 784 11.02 -11.86 -26.15
C ALA A 784 10.94 -13.09 -25.23
N LEU A 785 9.79 -13.27 -24.55
CA LEU A 785 9.50 -14.41 -23.66
C LEU A 785 8.56 -15.45 -24.31
N SER A 786 8.30 -15.36 -25.61
CA SER A 786 7.33 -16.21 -26.31
C SER A 786 7.63 -17.71 -26.22
N GLU A 787 8.89 -18.10 -26.10
CA GLU A 787 9.31 -19.49 -25.91
C GLU A 787 8.70 -20.11 -24.66
N PHE A 788 8.60 -19.34 -23.57
CA PHE A 788 8.01 -19.77 -22.30
C PHE A 788 6.49 -19.58 -22.27
N LEU A 789 5.98 -18.47 -22.83
CA LEU A 789 4.56 -18.14 -22.80
C LEU A 789 3.71 -19.00 -23.74
N ASN A 790 4.29 -19.53 -24.80
CA ASN A 790 3.64 -20.42 -25.76
C ASN A 790 3.83 -21.92 -25.41
N ASP A 791 4.52 -22.24 -24.33
CA ASP A 791 4.66 -23.60 -23.85
C ASP A 791 3.29 -24.11 -23.37
N LYS A 792 2.75 -25.10 -24.06
CA LYS A 792 1.45 -25.72 -23.74
C LYS A 792 1.47 -26.50 -22.42
N THR A 793 2.64 -26.73 -21.86
CA THR A 793 2.84 -27.46 -20.60
C THR A 793 3.06 -26.52 -19.41
N ALA A 794 3.13 -25.20 -19.65
CA ALA A 794 3.33 -24.21 -18.60
C ALA A 794 2.18 -24.19 -17.60
N THR A 795 2.51 -24.16 -16.32
CA THR A 795 1.56 -24.07 -15.21
C THR A 795 1.05 -22.64 -15.01
N SER A 796 -0.07 -22.48 -14.31
CA SER A 796 -0.58 -21.14 -13.96
C SER A 796 0.42 -20.29 -13.18
N SER A 797 1.19 -20.89 -12.28
CA SER A 797 2.23 -20.19 -11.51
C SER A 797 3.36 -19.70 -12.42
N GLN A 798 3.77 -20.51 -13.38
CA GLN A 798 4.77 -20.13 -14.38
C GLN A 798 4.27 -18.99 -15.26
N ILE A 799 3.05 -19.09 -15.75
CA ILE A 799 2.43 -18.03 -16.58
C ILE A 799 2.31 -16.73 -15.81
N ASN A 800 1.89 -16.78 -14.53
CA ASN A 800 1.79 -15.61 -13.67
C ASN A 800 3.16 -14.96 -13.42
N PHE A 801 4.16 -15.77 -13.18
CA PHE A 801 5.54 -15.31 -12.98
C PHE A 801 6.10 -14.64 -14.24
N LEU A 802 5.90 -15.26 -15.41
CA LEU A 802 6.31 -14.70 -16.70
C LEU A 802 5.56 -13.40 -17.03
N ASN A 803 4.27 -13.32 -16.70
CA ASN A 803 3.51 -12.09 -16.85
C ASN A 803 4.03 -10.96 -15.96
N LEU A 804 4.50 -11.25 -14.76
CA LEU A 804 5.19 -10.27 -13.93
C LEU A 804 6.50 -9.79 -14.56
N ILE A 805 7.27 -10.69 -15.18
CA ILE A 805 8.47 -10.31 -15.92
C ILE A 805 8.11 -9.38 -17.10
N VAL A 806 7.07 -9.71 -17.88
CA VAL A 806 6.58 -8.85 -18.97
C VAL A 806 6.15 -7.49 -18.43
N GLU A 807 5.47 -7.44 -17.29
CA GLU A 807 5.06 -6.18 -16.67
C GLU A 807 6.25 -5.36 -16.22
N GLU A 808 7.24 -5.99 -15.60
CA GLU A 808 8.45 -5.32 -15.12
C GLU A 808 9.30 -4.81 -16.30
N LEU A 809 9.46 -5.59 -17.36
CA LEU A 809 10.12 -5.17 -18.60
C LEU A 809 9.39 -4.01 -19.29
N THR A 810 8.07 -4.03 -19.30
CA THR A 810 7.25 -2.95 -19.88
C THR A 810 7.41 -1.66 -19.08
N LYS A 811 7.65 -1.79 -17.77
CA LYS A 811 7.81 -0.65 -16.87
C LYS A 811 9.24 -0.10 -16.88
N ASN A 812 10.20 -0.97 -16.65
CA ASN A 812 11.58 -0.60 -16.34
C ASN A 812 12.54 -0.83 -17.52
N GLY A 813 12.04 -1.44 -18.61
CA GLY A 813 12.80 -1.70 -19.84
C GLY A 813 13.88 -2.77 -19.75
N ALA A 814 14.34 -3.11 -18.56
CA ALA A 814 15.26 -4.18 -18.23
C ALA A 814 15.06 -4.69 -16.82
N ILE A 815 15.48 -5.92 -16.54
CA ILE A 815 15.44 -6.55 -15.23
C ILE A 815 16.83 -7.12 -14.94
N LYS A 816 17.28 -7.06 -13.69
CA LYS A 816 18.45 -7.79 -13.18
C LYS A 816 17.99 -9.10 -12.54
N ASP A 817 18.85 -10.11 -12.54
CA ASP A 817 18.53 -11.44 -12.00
C ASP A 817 18.10 -11.38 -10.54
N ASP A 818 18.76 -10.57 -9.72
CA ASP A 818 18.45 -10.37 -8.31
C ASP A 818 17.00 -9.89 -8.09
N ARG A 819 16.45 -9.16 -9.04
CA ARG A 819 15.09 -8.64 -8.97
C ARG A 819 14.02 -9.73 -8.92
N LEU A 820 14.29 -10.91 -9.49
CA LEU A 820 13.39 -12.05 -9.46
C LEU A 820 13.26 -12.70 -8.06
N TYR A 821 14.15 -12.33 -7.14
CA TYR A 821 14.13 -12.78 -5.74
C TYR A 821 13.59 -11.73 -4.78
N GLU A 822 12.99 -10.67 -5.34
CA GLU A 822 12.32 -9.62 -4.58
C GLU A 822 10.81 -9.63 -4.85
N SER A 823 10.04 -8.89 -4.02
CA SER A 823 8.63 -8.65 -4.32
C SER A 823 8.47 -7.83 -5.63
N PRO A 824 7.53 -8.17 -6.55
CA PRO A 824 6.38 -9.08 -6.36
C PRO A 824 6.64 -10.56 -6.70
N PHE A 825 7.83 -10.93 -7.16
CA PHE A 825 8.15 -12.29 -7.61
C PHE A 825 8.12 -13.31 -6.46
N VAL A 826 8.74 -12.96 -5.33
CA VAL A 826 8.74 -13.83 -4.13
C VAL A 826 7.35 -13.98 -3.49
N ASP A 827 6.40 -13.14 -3.83
CA ASP A 827 5.00 -13.28 -3.38
C ASP A 827 4.34 -14.50 -4.06
N ILE A 828 4.76 -14.81 -5.30
CA ILE A 828 4.34 -16.02 -6.03
C ILE A 828 5.22 -17.20 -5.63
N THR A 829 6.53 -17.00 -5.58
CA THR A 829 7.55 -18.02 -5.39
C THR A 829 8.55 -17.61 -4.31
N PRO A 830 8.31 -17.96 -3.03
CA PRO A 830 9.14 -17.51 -1.90
C PRO A 830 10.62 -17.89 -1.98
N THR A 831 10.97 -18.88 -2.79
CA THR A 831 12.35 -19.34 -2.99
C THR A 831 12.92 -18.93 -4.35
N GLY A 832 12.20 -18.10 -5.12
CA GLY A 832 12.62 -17.68 -6.44
C GLY A 832 12.09 -18.56 -7.58
N PRO A 833 12.52 -18.30 -8.83
CA PRO A 833 12.02 -19.00 -10.01
C PRO A 833 12.27 -20.52 -10.00
N GLU A 834 13.28 -20.98 -9.28
CA GLU A 834 13.64 -22.39 -9.14
C GLU A 834 12.56 -23.26 -8.52
N SER A 835 11.57 -22.66 -7.86
CA SER A 835 10.44 -23.39 -7.27
C SER A 835 9.37 -23.79 -8.27
N ILE A 836 9.32 -23.13 -9.41
CA ILE A 836 8.27 -23.32 -10.44
C ILE A 836 8.83 -23.69 -11.81
N PHE A 837 10.11 -23.42 -12.07
CA PHE A 837 10.82 -23.79 -13.29
C PHE A 837 11.88 -24.85 -12.98
N ASP A 838 12.12 -25.77 -13.91
CA ASP A 838 13.28 -26.65 -13.79
C ASP A 838 14.60 -25.89 -14.04
N GLN A 839 15.71 -26.50 -13.69
CA GLN A 839 17.02 -25.84 -13.74
C GLN A 839 17.39 -25.37 -15.18
N ASP A 840 17.00 -26.12 -16.21
CA ASP A 840 17.25 -25.75 -17.60
C ASP A 840 16.38 -24.56 -18.02
N GLN A 841 15.14 -24.53 -17.57
CA GLN A 841 14.22 -23.43 -17.82
C GLN A 841 14.67 -22.16 -17.08
N VAL A 842 15.14 -22.28 -15.84
CA VAL A 842 15.70 -21.14 -15.07
C VAL A 842 16.91 -20.55 -15.78
N ASN A 843 17.86 -21.38 -16.16
CA ASN A 843 19.06 -20.94 -16.88
C ASN A 843 18.71 -20.24 -18.20
N LYS A 844 17.75 -20.77 -18.95
CA LYS A 844 17.26 -20.15 -20.18
C LYS A 844 16.57 -18.82 -19.90
N LEU A 845 15.79 -18.72 -18.83
CA LEU A 845 15.10 -17.50 -18.43
C LEU A 845 16.09 -16.39 -18.07
N PHE A 846 17.12 -16.67 -17.27
CA PHE A 846 18.19 -15.72 -16.96
C PHE A 846 18.95 -15.30 -18.20
N THR A 847 19.33 -16.25 -19.05
CA THR A 847 19.98 -15.94 -20.33
C THR A 847 19.11 -14.98 -21.15
N LYS A 848 17.81 -15.21 -21.18
CA LYS A 848 16.87 -14.38 -21.96
C LYS A 848 16.70 -12.97 -21.39
N ILE A 849 16.66 -12.86 -20.08
CA ILE A 849 16.60 -11.55 -19.39
C ILE A 849 17.88 -10.76 -19.67
N GLU A 850 19.03 -11.39 -19.60
CA GLU A 850 20.32 -10.74 -19.90
C GLU A 850 20.44 -10.39 -21.41
N GLU A 851 19.98 -11.23 -22.33
CA GLU A 851 19.89 -10.88 -23.74
C GLU A 851 19.04 -9.61 -23.98
N ILE A 852 17.89 -9.49 -23.28
CA ILE A 852 17.03 -8.30 -23.37
C ILE A 852 17.79 -7.06 -22.88
N ARG A 853 18.54 -7.19 -21.80
CA ARG A 853 19.34 -6.10 -21.21
C ARG A 853 20.48 -5.69 -22.14
N LEU A 854 21.24 -6.66 -22.66
CA LEU A 854 22.37 -6.41 -23.54
C LEU A 854 21.98 -5.75 -24.87
N ARG A 855 20.76 -5.93 -25.38
CA ARG A 855 20.27 -5.24 -26.58
C ARG A 855 20.16 -3.73 -26.45
N ALA A 856 20.19 -3.18 -25.21
CA ALA A 856 20.22 -1.75 -24.95
C ALA A 856 21.66 -1.22 -24.74
N ILE A 857 22.65 -2.10 -24.72
CA ILE A 857 24.06 -1.78 -24.54
C ILE A 857 24.74 -2.15 -25.87
N ALA A 858 25.45 -1.18 -26.50
CA ALA A 858 26.18 -1.44 -27.78
C ALA A 858 27.54 -2.02 -27.51
#